data_753fea6f2e7938bc240465489f985363
#
_entry.id   753fea6f2e7938bc240465489f985363
#
_cell.length_a   1.000
_cell.length_b   1.000
_cell.length_c   1.000
_cell.angle_alpha   90.00
_cell.angle_beta   90.00
_cell.angle_gamma   90.00
#
_symmetry.space_group_name_H-M   'P 1'
#
loop_
_entity.id
_entity.type
_entity.pdbx_description
1 polymer ?
#
loop_
_entity_poly.entity_id
_entity_poly.type
_entity_poly.pdbx_seq_one_letter_code
_entity_poly.pdbx_strand_id
1 'polypeptide(L)'
;MGSGGDLGGRTNSLRRLKRLNILFKLPYNTQWGQNLMIIGSDALLGAWVVEKGQRLMPRQEGDVLVWEVSISVSERFETEYNYVVVDDRFRGLRRESGARRVLSLPEGLSNGATVEVHDLWQDSPETLFTKEAYRKVLFGDEACKSTHIEGELSKDPTQCFTNVPLNPSAVVVQFKIANSVLHPDQAVFVIGSSSELGQWNNEAAIALSNTVGYSWECLVSISRTEFPVSYKYILKNSSGVVTYENDENRVLSLSLSAKKSSSVLIAADGSFRSKPWRGAGVAIPVFAIRSTESVGAGEFLDLKLMVDMAVKTGMRLVQLLPVNDTSVNMMWWDSYPYSSLSVFALHPLYLRLQALSNKLPNDIKEDIENYRKQLDMKEVDYEATLAAKLSIAKRVYNLEKDLVFNSALFKKYFDENKGWLQPYAAFCFLRNLFGTSDHSQWGLYGDFTQEKLDKLVSPMGDYYDAVAFSYYLQFHLHSQLAEVRDYAMKKHVVLKGDLPIGVDRNSVDTWQFPSLFRMTASTGAPPDYFDMNGQNWGFPTYVWEEMAKDNYGWWRARLSQQMAKYFSAYRIDHVLGFFRIWEMPDHAVTGLMGRFRPSIPLSTEELEREGIWDFQRLSTPYVRCHILQGKFGDRWTEVAENYFDEFEHLCYQFKEEYNTEKKIISATTLKDNASSFAIQEAEADRTRLFDLLHEVILMRDRDDPSKFYPRFGMDKTVSFDELDDHSKNVLKSKYNDYFFHRQEQLWRDNALMTLPALLNSSDMLCCGEDLGMVPACVQPVLSELGLLGLRIQRMPSAPGQEFGNPADYEYMTVCAPSCHDSSTMRAWWEEDEGRRERFFRNMLGLTDPPPETCDPHVSHLILQQHLESPSMWAIFPLQDLMALKDEYAKRPANEETINDPTNPRHYWRFRVHIPMETLLCDDDFVGIIRDLVVSSGRATSKDFDLSSSSIVPAVRDHELKHVNKTVSGKRLDDNKIIIDRTYSGEGLDVAKPVVATSYFNTIVTA
;
A
#
# COMPACT_ATOMS: atom_id res chain seq x y z
N MET A 1 -51.56 30.46 67.12
CA MET A 1 -52.17 30.97 65.89
C MET A 1 -51.12 30.82 64.82
N GLY A 2 -51.14 30.05 63.93
CA GLY A 2 -52.08 29.39 63.12
C GLY A 2 -51.37 28.99 61.79
N SER A 3 -51.83 27.97 61.29
CA SER A 3 -51.81 27.45 59.96
C SER A 3 -50.62 26.62 59.48
N GLY A 4 -50.88 25.34 59.48
CA GLY A 4 -50.05 24.32 58.75
C GLY A 4 -50.17 24.44 57.26
N GLY A 5 -49.11 24.05 56.60
CA GLY A 5 -49.01 23.85 55.17
C GLY A 5 -48.51 22.44 54.91
N ASP A 6 -49.35 21.66 54.34
CA ASP A 6 -49.17 20.25 53.93
C ASP A 6 -48.09 20.09 52.89
N LEU A 7 -46.98 19.38 53.19
CA LEU A 7 -45.96 18.98 52.32
C LEU A 7 -46.26 17.58 51.76
N GLY A 8 -47.02 17.51 50.66
CA GLY A 8 -47.23 16.29 49.90
C GLY A 8 -45.93 15.67 49.42
N GLY A 9 -45.61 14.52 50.06
CA GLY A 9 -44.46 13.71 49.64
C GLY A 9 -44.65 13.15 48.21
N ARG A 10 -43.81 13.65 47.25
CA ARG A 10 -43.57 12.95 45.99
C ARG A 10 -42.67 11.75 46.27
N THR A 11 -43.26 10.58 46.47
CA THR A 11 -42.53 9.32 46.40
C THR A 11 -42.02 9.11 44.96
N ASN A 12 -40.76 9.45 44.68
CA ASN A 12 -40.09 8.95 43.52
C ASN A 12 -39.97 7.42 43.62
N SER A 13 -40.92 6.69 43.01
CA SER A 13 -40.75 5.26 42.81
C SER A 13 -39.59 5.07 41.84
N LEU A 14 -38.42 4.68 42.35
CA LEU A 14 -37.32 4.13 41.55
C LEU A 14 -37.87 2.95 40.75
N ARG A 15 -38.17 3.15 39.48
CA ARG A 15 -38.54 2.05 38.58
C ARG A 15 -37.38 1.07 38.58
N ARG A 16 -37.57 -0.12 39.13
CA ARG A 16 -36.59 -1.21 39.06
C ARG A 16 -36.39 -1.55 37.60
N LEU A 17 -35.14 -1.35 37.07
CA LEU A 17 -34.80 -1.76 35.71
C LEU A 17 -35.07 -3.25 35.52
N LYS A 18 -35.73 -3.59 34.45
CA LYS A 18 -35.98 -4.98 34.05
C LYS A 18 -34.66 -5.67 33.72
N ARG A 19 -34.56 -6.95 34.09
CA ARG A 19 -33.43 -7.82 33.67
C ARG A 19 -33.88 -8.66 32.49
N LEU A 20 -32.99 -8.79 31.49
CA LEU A 20 -33.15 -9.56 30.26
C LEU A 20 -32.02 -10.56 30.14
N ASN A 21 -32.22 -11.65 29.42
CA ASN A 21 -31.17 -12.61 29.08
C ASN A 21 -30.89 -12.52 27.60
N ILE A 22 -29.63 -12.32 27.22
CA ILE A 22 -29.19 -12.36 25.82
C ILE A 22 -28.46 -13.66 25.61
N LEU A 23 -28.86 -14.41 24.60
CA LEU A 23 -28.18 -15.62 24.11
C LEU A 23 -27.56 -15.35 22.77
N PHE A 24 -26.23 -15.24 22.71
CA PHE A 24 -25.49 -15.13 21.48
C PHE A 24 -25.24 -16.53 20.92
N LYS A 25 -25.40 -16.67 19.59
CA LYS A 25 -25.16 -17.89 18.85
C LYS A 25 -24.36 -17.59 17.61
N LEU A 26 -23.29 -18.35 17.33
CA LEU A 26 -22.43 -18.22 16.20
C LEU A 26 -22.07 -19.62 15.63
N PRO A 27 -22.53 -19.98 14.44
CA PRO A 27 -22.03 -21.16 13.71
C PRO A 27 -20.57 -20.89 13.27
N TYR A 28 -19.63 -21.72 13.74
CA TYR A 28 -18.22 -21.56 13.36
C TYR A 28 -17.42 -22.85 13.61
N ASN A 29 -16.64 -23.30 12.65
CA ASN A 29 -15.78 -24.47 12.79
C ASN A 29 -14.39 -24.04 13.27
N THR A 30 -13.98 -24.48 14.44
CA THR A 30 -12.65 -24.26 15.00
C THR A 30 -11.77 -25.49 14.80
N GLN A 31 -10.46 -25.30 14.85
CA GLN A 31 -9.49 -26.38 14.94
C GLN A 31 -9.33 -26.86 16.39
N TRP A 32 -8.74 -28.04 16.58
CA TRP A 32 -8.42 -28.55 17.92
C TRP A 32 -7.52 -27.57 18.70
N GLY A 33 -7.86 -27.29 19.95
CA GLY A 33 -7.14 -26.30 20.79
C GLY A 33 -7.59 -24.83 20.59
N GLN A 34 -8.59 -24.58 19.75
CA GLN A 34 -9.16 -23.23 19.55
C GLN A 34 -10.49 -23.09 20.25
N ASN A 35 -10.75 -21.90 20.78
CA ASN A 35 -11.99 -21.50 21.44
C ASN A 35 -12.49 -20.19 20.84
N LEU A 36 -13.77 -19.86 21.09
CA LEU A 36 -14.37 -18.58 20.71
C LEU A 36 -14.67 -17.72 21.93
N MET A 37 -14.37 -16.43 21.80
CA MET A 37 -14.71 -15.39 22.77
C MET A 37 -15.56 -14.32 22.08
N ILE A 38 -16.49 -13.72 22.83
CA ILE A 38 -17.15 -12.45 22.47
C ILE A 38 -16.57 -11.35 23.33
N ILE A 39 -16.15 -10.26 22.70
CA ILE A 39 -15.60 -9.06 23.33
C ILE A 39 -16.39 -7.84 22.90
N GLY A 40 -16.48 -6.81 23.73
CA GLY A 40 -17.25 -5.61 23.39
C GLY A 40 -16.92 -4.41 24.24
N SER A 41 -17.61 -3.29 23.97
CA SER A 41 -17.41 -2.01 24.65
C SER A 41 -17.88 -2.04 26.10
N ASP A 42 -18.88 -2.84 26.43
CA ASP A 42 -19.38 -2.99 27.80
C ASP A 42 -18.46 -3.84 28.70
N ALA A 43 -18.42 -3.53 29.99
CA ALA A 43 -17.60 -4.26 30.96
C ALA A 43 -17.99 -5.76 31.07
N LEU A 44 -19.24 -6.13 30.82
CA LEU A 44 -19.72 -7.52 30.78
C LEU A 44 -19.08 -8.30 29.61
N LEU A 45 -18.67 -7.60 28.53
CA LEU A 45 -17.97 -8.16 27.37
C LEU A 45 -16.48 -7.82 27.39
N GLY A 46 -15.92 -7.45 28.54
CA GLY A 46 -14.49 -7.28 28.77
C GLY A 46 -13.89 -5.95 28.35
N ALA A 47 -14.67 -4.93 27.96
CA ALA A 47 -14.18 -3.61 27.52
C ALA A 47 -13.05 -3.72 26.49
N TRP A 48 -13.22 -4.58 25.48
CA TRP A 48 -12.29 -4.90 24.39
C TRP A 48 -11.03 -5.70 24.81
N VAL A 49 -10.91 -6.12 26.09
CA VAL A 49 -9.81 -6.97 26.55
C VAL A 49 -10.19 -8.43 26.36
N VAL A 50 -9.44 -9.17 25.54
CA VAL A 50 -9.78 -10.55 25.15
C VAL A 50 -9.93 -11.47 26.37
N GLU A 51 -9.00 -11.41 27.32
CA GLU A 51 -8.98 -12.25 28.52
C GLU A 51 -10.16 -11.96 29.47
N LYS A 52 -10.81 -10.80 29.31
CA LYS A 52 -11.99 -10.37 30.10
C LYS A 52 -13.30 -10.55 29.36
N GLY A 53 -13.28 -10.97 28.10
CA GLY A 53 -14.45 -11.27 27.30
C GLY A 53 -15.23 -12.47 27.82
N GLN A 54 -16.34 -12.80 27.17
CA GLN A 54 -17.13 -13.98 27.51
C GLN A 54 -16.75 -15.15 26.59
N ARG A 55 -16.43 -16.30 27.20
CA ARG A 55 -16.14 -17.53 26.44
C ARG A 55 -17.45 -18.14 25.95
N LEU A 56 -17.52 -18.49 24.66
CA LEU A 56 -18.64 -19.26 24.13
C LEU A 56 -18.40 -20.77 24.36
N MET A 57 -19.50 -21.51 24.47
CA MET A 57 -19.48 -22.96 24.61
C MET A 57 -19.94 -23.63 23.32
N PRO A 58 -19.20 -24.63 22.80
CA PRO A 58 -19.56 -25.31 21.57
C PRO A 58 -20.75 -26.27 21.79
N ARG A 59 -21.64 -26.31 20.80
CA ARG A 59 -22.77 -27.21 20.76
C ARG A 59 -22.99 -27.75 19.37
N GLN A 60 -23.12 -29.04 19.22
CA GLN A 60 -23.43 -29.66 17.93
C GLN A 60 -24.92 -29.51 17.61
N GLU A 61 -25.26 -28.88 16.50
CA GLU A 61 -26.64 -28.78 15.97
C GLU A 61 -26.67 -29.39 14.55
N GLY A 62 -27.02 -30.67 14.44
CA GLY A 62 -26.88 -31.42 13.18
C GLY A 62 -25.43 -31.55 12.80
N ASP A 63 -25.09 -31.18 11.56
CA ASP A 63 -23.71 -31.19 11.02
C ASP A 63 -22.93 -29.89 11.30
N VAL A 64 -23.57 -28.92 11.98
CA VAL A 64 -22.98 -27.59 12.24
C VAL A 64 -22.57 -27.46 13.69
N LEU A 65 -21.36 -26.96 13.93
CA LEU A 65 -20.88 -26.58 15.27
C LEU A 65 -21.31 -25.14 15.57
N VAL A 66 -22.18 -24.96 16.55
CA VAL A 66 -22.66 -23.64 16.99
C VAL A 66 -22.05 -23.29 18.34
N TRP A 67 -21.47 -22.11 18.46
CA TRP A 67 -20.93 -21.58 19.70
C TRP A 67 -21.96 -20.65 20.37
N GLU A 68 -22.21 -20.83 21.67
CA GLU A 68 -23.24 -20.07 22.39
C GLU A 68 -22.75 -19.56 23.74
N VAL A 69 -23.24 -18.36 24.15
CA VAL A 69 -23.05 -17.79 25.48
C VAL A 69 -24.30 -17.00 25.88
N SER A 70 -24.71 -17.12 27.18
CA SER A 70 -25.85 -16.36 27.73
C SER A 70 -25.37 -15.36 28.77
N ILE A 71 -25.77 -14.08 28.63
CA ILE A 71 -25.49 -13.01 29.57
C ILE A 71 -26.79 -12.38 30.10
N SER A 72 -26.80 -11.91 31.37
CA SER A 72 -27.94 -11.21 31.97
C SER A 72 -27.67 -9.71 32.05
N VAL A 73 -28.51 -8.92 31.40
CA VAL A 73 -28.32 -7.47 31.20
C VAL A 73 -29.54 -6.67 31.67
N SER A 74 -29.41 -5.34 31.74
CA SER A 74 -30.56 -4.43 31.96
C SER A 74 -31.29 -4.13 30.63
N GLU A 75 -32.56 -3.69 30.71
CA GLU A 75 -33.38 -3.31 29.55
C GLU A 75 -32.80 -2.15 28.70
N ARG A 76 -31.77 -1.46 29.20
CA ARG A 76 -31.05 -0.36 28.52
C ARG A 76 -29.65 -0.76 28.02
N PHE A 77 -29.42 -2.06 27.94
CA PHE A 77 -28.11 -2.54 27.46
C PHE A 77 -27.92 -2.25 25.98
N GLU A 78 -26.86 -1.57 25.68
CA GLU A 78 -26.38 -1.29 24.32
C GLU A 78 -24.88 -1.50 24.30
N THR A 79 -24.35 -2.17 23.29
CA THR A 79 -22.93 -2.48 23.21
C THR A 79 -22.46 -2.64 21.76
N GLU A 80 -21.23 -2.25 21.50
CA GLU A 80 -20.48 -2.74 20.33
C GLU A 80 -19.78 -4.03 20.72
N TYR A 81 -19.67 -5.00 19.80
CA TYR A 81 -19.01 -6.29 20.08
C TYR A 81 -18.44 -6.94 18.81
N ASN A 82 -17.51 -7.88 19.00
CA ASN A 82 -16.94 -8.75 17.96
C ASN A 82 -16.63 -10.12 18.54
N TYR A 83 -16.43 -11.11 17.66
CA TYR A 83 -15.95 -12.44 18.01
C TYR A 83 -14.46 -12.60 17.75
N VAL A 84 -13.80 -13.42 18.60
CA VAL A 84 -12.36 -13.69 18.52
C VAL A 84 -12.11 -15.19 18.71
N VAL A 85 -11.39 -15.81 17.80
CA VAL A 85 -10.83 -17.16 17.99
C VAL A 85 -9.59 -17.04 18.87
N VAL A 86 -9.53 -17.82 19.94
CA VAL A 86 -8.42 -17.82 20.89
C VAL A 86 -7.85 -19.23 21.07
N ASP A 87 -6.61 -19.31 21.52
CA ASP A 87 -6.01 -20.58 21.98
C ASP A 87 -6.43 -20.93 23.43
N ASP A 88 -5.94 -22.04 23.94
CA ASP A 88 -6.22 -22.47 25.32
C ASP A 88 -5.67 -21.54 26.41
N ARG A 89 -4.80 -20.58 26.03
CA ARG A 89 -4.26 -19.54 26.91
C ARG A 89 -4.96 -18.19 26.76
N PHE A 90 -6.07 -18.15 26.01
CA PHE A 90 -6.86 -16.96 25.67
C PHE A 90 -6.13 -15.91 24.84
N ARG A 91 -5.06 -16.29 24.14
CA ARG A 91 -4.41 -15.40 23.16
C ARG A 91 -5.23 -15.37 21.89
N GLY A 92 -5.49 -14.16 21.38
CA GLY A 92 -6.24 -13.96 20.12
C GLY A 92 -5.46 -14.51 18.92
N LEU A 93 -6.06 -15.48 18.23
CA LEU A 93 -5.52 -16.08 17.00
C LEU A 93 -6.12 -15.44 15.75
N ARG A 94 -7.42 -15.16 15.77
CA ARG A 94 -8.16 -14.58 14.65
C ARG A 94 -9.33 -13.75 15.18
N ARG A 95 -9.52 -12.55 14.66
CA ARG A 95 -10.69 -11.70 14.93
C ARG A 95 -11.55 -11.62 13.69
N GLU A 96 -12.85 -11.33 13.89
CA GLU A 96 -13.72 -10.97 12.79
C GLU A 96 -13.17 -9.73 12.07
N SER A 97 -13.26 -9.73 10.76
CA SER A 97 -13.00 -8.55 9.93
C SER A 97 -14.28 -7.71 9.79
N GLY A 98 -14.12 -6.40 9.57
CA GLY A 98 -15.27 -5.55 9.30
C GLY A 98 -15.65 -4.59 10.41
N ALA A 99 -16.77 -3.91 10.23
CA ALA A 99 -17.33 -3.00 11.22
C ALA A 99 -17.72 -3.73 12.50
N ARG A 100 -17.55 -3.08 13.64
CA ARG A 100 -18.02 -3.60 14.93
C ARG A 100 -19.53 -3.80 14.88
N ARG A 101 -19.99 -4.91 15.43
CA ARG A 101 -21.42 -5.18 15.57
C ARG A 101 -22.01 -4.26 16.63
N VAL A 102 -23.20 -3.75 16.39
CA VAL A 102 -23.95 -2.94 17.37
C VAL A 102 -25.18 -3.72 17.78
N LEU A 103 -25.34 -3.97 19.08
CA LEU A 103 -26.51 -4.54 19.67
C LEU A 103 -27.26 -3.48 20.48
N SER A 104 -28.49 -3.18 20.06
CA SER A 104 -29.49 -2.42 20.82
C SER A 104 -30.71 -3.27 21.04
N LEU A 105 -31.27 -3.22 22.22
CA LEU A 105 -32.40 -4.07 22.58
C LEU A 105 -33.73 -3.38 22.22
N PRO A 106 -34.72 -4.11 21.66
CA PRO A 106 -36.05 -3.57 21.40
C PRO A 106 -36.75 -3.10 22.70
N GLU A 107 -37.46 -2.00 22.60
CA GLU A 107 -38.25 -1.50 23.72
C GLU A 107 -39.47 -2.41 24.03
N GLY A 108 -39.99 -2.35 25.24
CA GLY A 108 -41.23 -3.02 25.65
C GLY A 108 -41.07 -4.47 26.13
N LEU A 109 -39.86 -5.03 26.17
CA LEU A 109 -39.63 -6.40 26.64
C LEU A 109 -40.05 -6.59 28.10
N SER A 110 -40.58 -7.80 28.43
CA SER A 110 -40.96 -8.18 29.77
C SER A 110 -39.74 -8.55 30.62
N ASN A 111 -39.82 -8.38 31.93
CA ASN A 111 -38.77 -8.83 32.86
C ASN A 111 -38.55 -10.34 32.73
N GLY A 112 -37.28 -10.75 32.51
CA GLY A 112 -36.91 -12.15 32.30
C GLY A 112 -37.06 -12.63 30.85
N ALA A 113 -37.38 -11.73 29.89
CA ALA A 113 -37.44 -12.09 28.48
C ALA A 113 -36.05 -12.50 27.97
N THR A 114 -36.02 -13.41 26.98
CA THR A 114 -34.79 -13.85 26.30
C THR A 114 -34.73 -13.21 24.92
N VAL A 115 -33.57 -12.61 24.61
CA VAL A 115 -33.21 -12.15 23.28
C VAL A 115 -32.18 -13.11 22.73
N GLU A 116 -32.46 -13.79 21.63
CA GLU A 116 -31.49 -14.64 20.91
C GLU A 116 -30.88 -13.87 19.76
N VAL A 117 -29.56 -13.78 19.73
CA VAL A 117 -28.81 -13.15 18.68
C VAL A 117 -28.13 -14.26 17.85
N HIS A 118 -28.58 -14.44 16.63
CA HIS A 118 -28.00 -15.38 15.67
C HIS A 118 -27.06 -14.62 14.76
N ASP A 119 -25.80 -14.72 15.03
CA ASP A 119 -24.72 -14.09 14.24
C ASP A 119 -24.11 -15.08 13.26
N LEU A 120 -23.56 -14.55 12.19
CA LEU A 120 -22.66 -15.25 11.29
C LEU A 120 -21.27 -14.64 11.41
N TRP A 121 -20.20 -15.47 11.36
CA TRP A 121 -18.84 -14.95 11.37
C TRP A 121 -18.61 -13.99 10.20
N GLN A 122 -18.04 -12.81 10.50
CA GLN A 122 -17.76 -11.80 9.50
C GLN A 122 -16.31 -11.97 8.98
N ASP A 123 -16.19 -12.57 7.82
CA ASP A 123 -14.99 -12.55 6.99
C ASP A 123 -15.19 -11.58 5.81
N SER A 124 -15.79 -10.45 6.07
CA SER A 124 -16.40 -9.68 5.01
C SER A 124 -15.41 -8.87 4.18
N PRO A 125 -15.42 -9.03 2.85
CA PRO A 125 -14.87 -8.05 1.91
C PRO A 125 -15.62 -6.71 1.93
N GLU A 126 -16.67 -6.56 2.73
CA GLU A 126 -17.56 -5.38 2.77
C GLU A 126 -16.88 -4.12 3.27
N THR A 127 -15.86 -4.25 4.14
CA THR A 127 -15.08 -3.12 4.62
C THR A 127 -14.38 -2.36 3.51
N LEU A 128 -14.13 -3.00 2.36
CA LEU A 128 -13.52 -2.34 1.20
C LEU A 128 -14.44 -1.29 0.59
N PHE A 129 -15.73 -1.55 0.58
CA PHE A 129 -16.70 -0.63 0.05
C PHE A 129 -17.14 0.46 1.04
N THR A 130 -16.64 0.44 2.29
CA THR A 130 -16.75 1.57 3.22
C THR A 130 -15.79 2.70 2.90
N LYS A 131 -14.78 2.49 2.03
CA LYS A 131 -13.86 3.52 1.56
C LYS A 131 -14.54 4.44 0.55
N GLU A 132 -15.04 5.57 1.02
CA GLU A 132 -15.92 6.47 0.26
C GLU A 132 -15.26 7.01 -1.01
N ALA A 133 -14.00 7.45 -0.94
CA ALA A 133 -13.27 7.99 -2.08
C ALA A 133 -13.16 6.97 -3.23
N TYR A 134 -12.89 5.71 -2.88
CA TYR A 134 -12.80 4.60 -3.83
C TYR A 134 -14.17 4.25 -4.43
N ARG A 135 -15.18 4.08 -3.58
CA ARG A 135 -16.54 3.72 -3.99
C ARG A 135 -17.16 4.77 -4.90
N LYS A 136 -16.96 6.05 -4.58
CA LYS A 136 -17.46 7.20 -5.34
C LYS A 136 -16.92 7.21 -6.77
N VAL A 137 -15.68 6.85 -6.99
CA VAL A 137 -15.11 6.76 -8.35
C VAL A 137 -15.77 5.65 -9.14
N LEU A 138 -15.91 4.45 -8.58
CA LEU A 138 -16.42 3.29 -9.30
C LEU A 138 -17.92 3.37 -9.60
N PHE A 139 -18.72 3.88 -8.66
CA PHE A 139 -20.19 3.80 -8.71
C PHE A 139 -20.90 5.17 -8.79
N GLY A 140 -20.15 6.29 -8.74
CA GLY A 140 -20.67 7.65 -8.82
C GLY A 140 -21.21 8.20 -7.49
N ASP A 141 -21.53 9.51 -7.48
CA ASP A 141 -22.03 10.23 -6.30
C ASP A 141 -23.41 9.76 -5.82
N GLU A 142 -24.25 9.27 -6.73
CA GLU A 142 -25.60 8.80 -6.39
C GLU A 142 -25.59 7.51 -5.58
N ALA A 143 -24.57 6.67 -5.76
CA ALA A 143 -24.38 5.47 -4.94
C ALA A 143 -24.01 5.78 -3.47
N CYS A 144 -23.64 7.02 -3.18
CA CYS A 144 -23.31 7.49 -1.84
C CYS A 144 -24.48 8.17 -1.12
N LYS A 145 -25.54 8.55 -1.85
CA LYS A 145 -26.75 9.09 -1.23
C LYS A 145 -27.63 7.91 -0.83
N SER A 146 -27.93 7.80 0.47
CA SER A 146 -28.99 6.89 0.93
C SER A 146 -30.26 7.26 0.17
N THR A 147 -30.69 6.40 -0.77
CA THR A 147 -31.95 6.61 -1.47
C THR A 147 -33.09 6.40 -0.50
N HIS A 148 -33.61 7.52 0.03
CA HIS A 148 -35.01 7.56 0.38
C HIS A 148 -35.77 7.39 -0.93
N ILE A 149 -36.34 6.24 -1.17
CA ILE A 149 -37.38 6.08 -2.18
C ILE A 149 -38.58 6.90 -1.64
N GLU A 150 -38.66 8.16 -2.09
CA GLU A 150 -39.85 9.01 -1.85
C GLU A 150 -41.01 8.50 -2.73
N GLY A 151 -41.72 7.54 -2.21
CA GLY A 151 -42.92 7.00 -2.85
C GLY A 151 -43.44 5.83 -2.03
N GLU A 152 -44.27 6.09 -1.05
CA GLU A 152 -45.03 5.14 -0.18
C GLU A 152 -44.33 4.58 1.08
N LEU A 153 -43.09 4.94 1.43
CA LEU A 153 -42.49 4.54 2.72
C LEU A 153 -42.17 5.76 3.61
N SER A 154 -43.13 6.72 3.72
CA SER A 154 -43.07 7.77 4.75
C SER A 154 -43.60 7.25 6.06
N LYS A 155 -42.94 6.27 6.70
CA LYS A 155 -43.03 6.06 8.12
C LYS A 155 -41.65 6.29 8.72
N ASP A 156 -41.62 7.28 9.63
CA ASP A 156 -40.48 7.63 10.47
C ASP A 156 -39.75 6.35 10.91
N PRO A 157 -38.45 6.16 10.65
CA PRO A 157 -37.70 4.98 11.09
C PRO A 157 -37.83 4.70 12.57
N THR A 158 -38.04 5.74 13.39
CA THR A 158 -38.37 5.61 14.82
C THR A 158 -39.74 4.96 15.09
N GLN A 159 -40.67 4.88 14.15
CA GLN A 159 -41.94 4.21 14.31
C GLN A 159 -41.93 2.71 14.02
N CYS A 160 -40.87 2.19 13.36
CA CYS A 160 -40.74 0.73 13.17
C CYS A 160 -40.35 -0.02 14.45
N PHE A 161 -39.83 0.64 15.47
CA PHE A 161 -39.36 0.04 16.72
C PHE A 161 -40.31 0.20 17.90
N THR A 162 -41.40 0.99 17.78
CA THR A 162 -42.36 1.22 18.82
C THR A 162 -43.65 0.42 18.58
N ASN A 163 -43.86 -0.63 19.41
CA ASN A 163 -45.11 -1.37 19.56
C ASN A 163 -45.40 -2.53 18.59
N VAL A 164 -44.49 -3.53 18.51
CA VAL A 164 -44.94 -4.88 18.14
C VAL A 164 -45.52 -5.54 19.38
N PRO A 165 -46.82 -5.81 19.50
CA PRO A 165 -47.38 -6.47 20.65
C PRO A 165 -46.81 -7.89 20.74
N LEU A 166 -46.11 -8.20 21.85
CA LEU A 166 -45.59 -9.53 22.15
C LEU A 166 -46.75 -10.51 22.30
N ASN A 167 -47.07 -11.23 21.24
CA ASN A 167 -48.03 -12.30 21.25
C ASN A 167 -47.37 -13.60 21.76
N PRO A 168 -47.84 -14.28 22.82
CA PRO A 168 -47.26 -15.53 23.28
C PRO A 168 -47.20 -16.65 22.23
N SER A 169 -48.06 -16.61 21.20
CA SER A 169 -48.07 -17.57 20.08
C SER A 169 -47.10 -17.25 18.93
N ALA A 170 -46.46 -16.07 18.97
CA ALA A 170 -45.55 -15.62 17.94
C ALA A 170 -44.15 -15.27 18.52
N VAL A 171 -43.16 -15.19 17.65
CA VAL A 171 -41.82 -14.70 17.92
C VAL A 171 -41.57 -13.48 17.06
N VAL A 172 -41.08 -12.41 17.66
CA VAL A 172 -40.65 -11.23 16.93
C VAL A 172 -39.25 -11.50 16.39
N VAL A 173 -39.09 -11.48 15.08
CA VAL A 173 -37.78 -11.66 14.40
C VAL A 173 -37.34 -10.32 13.83
N GLN A 174 -36.19 -9.87 14.25
CA GLN A 174 -35.47 -8.76 13.62
C GLN A 174 -34.52 -9.33 12.55
N PHE A 175 -34.84 -9.16 11.30
CA PHE A 175 -33.93 -9.46 10.22
C PHE A 175 -32.98 -8.28 10.03
N LYS A 176 -31.70 -8.55 10.06
CA LYS A 176 -30.63 -7.55 9.93
C LYS A 176 -29.58 -8.02 8.95
N ILE A 177 -29.33 -7.21 7.93
CA ILE A 177 -28.31 -7.49 6.92
C ILE A 177 -27.44 -6.26 6.74
N ALA A 178 -26.12 -6.45 6.68
CA ALA A 178 -25.19 -5.38 6.45
C ALA A 178 -25.34 -4.79 5.03
N ASN A 179 -24.96 -3.54 4.89
CA ASN A 179 -25.07 -2.85 3.61
C ASN A 179 -24.15 -3.49 2.58
N SER A 180 -24.73 -4.16 1.62
CA SER A 180 -24.04 -4.57 0.38
C SER A 180 -23.96 -3.38 -0.56
N VAL A 181 -23.00 -3.40 -1.48
CA VAL A 181 -22.95 -2.40 -2.57
C VAL A 181 -24.19 -2.56 -3.43
N LEU A 182 -25.18 -1.72 -3.16
CA LEU A 182 -26.43 -1.67 -3.92
C LEU A 182 -26.33 -0.57 -4.98
N HIS A 183 -26.93 -0.84 -6.13
CA HIS A 183 -27.19 0.22 -7.08
C HIS A 183 -28.20 1.22 -6.48
N PRO A 184 -28.11 2.54 -6.77
CA PRO A 184 -28.99 3.56 -6.16
C PRO A 184 -30.50 3.31 -6.27
N ASP A 185 -30.92 2.54 -7.29
CA ASP A 185 -32.30 2.17 -7.54
C ASP A 185 -32.75 0.85 -6.89
N GLN A 186 -31.89 0.21 -6.09
CA GLN A 186 -32.16 -1.08 -5.43
C GLN A 186 -32.53 -0.92 -3.97
N ALA A 187 -33.48 -1.76 -3.50
CA ALA A 187 -33.84 -1.90 -2.10
C ALA A 187 -33.79 -3.37 -1.69
N VAL A 188 -33.54 -3.64 -0.40
CA VAL A 188 -33.47 -4.99 0.17
C VAL A 188 -34.83 -5.41 0.69
N PHE A 189 -35.21 -6.65 0.39
CA PHE A 189 -36.40 -7.30 0.90
C PHE A 189 -36.02 -8.67 1.45
N VAL A 190 -36.84 -9.17 2.41
CA VAL A 190 -36.75 -10.56 2.89
C VAL A 190 -37.99 -11.33 2.43
N ILE A 191 -37.78 -12.57 2.02
CA ILE A 191 -38.80 -13.48 1.51
C ILE A 191 -38.56 -14.88 2.13
N GLY A 192 -39.57 -15.64 2.42
CA GLY A 192 -39.38 -16.94 3.06
C GLY A 192 -40.59 -17.86 3.06
N SER A 193 -40.44 -18.99 3.75
CA SER A 193 -41.41 -20.09 3.80
C SER A 193 -42.67 -19.79 4.60
N SER A 194 -42.59 -18.88 5.59
CA SER A 194 -43.78 -18.57 6.43
C SER A 194 -44.80 -17.66 5.73
N SER A 195 -45.99 -17.64 6.22
CA SER A 195 -47.05 -16.76 5.70
C SER A 195 -46.68 -15.29 5.82
N GLU A 196 -45.99 -14.92 6.89
CA GLU A 196 -45.57 -13.56 7.18
C GLU A 196 -44.40 -13.10 6.28
N LEU A 197 -43.64 -14.04 5.74
CA LEU A 197 -42.58 -13.77 4.77
C LEU A 197 -43.01 -14.00 3.31
N GLY A 198 -44.33 -14.07 3.06
CA GLY A 198 -44.92 -14.11 1.73
C GLY A 198 -44.87 -15.46 1.02
N GLN A 199 -44.50 -16.55 1.69
CA GLN A 199 -44.44 -17.92 1.10
C GLN A 199 -43.75 -17.96 -0.25
N TRP A 200 -42.58 -17.34 -0.37
CA TRP A 200 -41.76 -17.21 -1.59
C TRP A 200 -42.42 -16.37 -2.74
N ASN A 201 -43.50 -15.62 -2.45
CA ASN A 201 -44.08 -14.71 -3.44
C ASN A 201 -43.37 -13.35 -3.38
N ASN A 202 -42.74 -12.97 -4.48
CA ASN A 202 -41.96 -11.73 -4.59
C ASN A 202 -42.79 -10.48 -4.27
N GLU A 203 -44.06 -10.46 -4.64
CA GLU A 203 -44.96 -9.31 -4.38
C GLU A 203 -45.31 -9.15 -2.90
N ALA A 204 -45.20 -10.23 -2.13
CA ALA A 204 -45.45 -10.27 -0.69
C ALA A 204 -44.16 -10.17 0.14
N ALA A 205 -43.00 -9.93 -0.47
CA ALA A 205 -41.73 -9.79 0.22
C ALA A 205 -41.71 -8.55 1.11
N ILE A 206 -41.11 -8.67 2.31
CA ILE A 206 -41.06 -7.60 3.32
C ILE A 206 -39.85 -6.69 3.02
N ALA A 207 -40.09 -5.39 2.87
CA ALA A 207 -39.05 -4.39 2.68
C ALA A 207 -38.24 -4.18 3.98
N LEU A 208 -36.93 -4.07 3.87
CA LEU A 208 -36.06 -3.64 4.95
C LEU A 208 -35.82 -2.13 4.84
N SER A 209 -35.71 -1.48 6.01
CA SER A 209 -35.37 -0.06 6.13
C SER A 209 -33.87 0.08 6.35
N ASN A 210 -33.22 1.06 5.67
CA ASN A 210 -31.85 1.37 5.90
C ASN A 210 -31.70 2.19 7.19
N THR A 211 -30.83 1.73 8.11
CA THR A 211 -30.59 2.38 9.40
C THR A 211 -29.21 3.06 9.40
N VAL A 212 -29.03 4.02 10.33
CA VAL A 212 -27.74 4.67 10.56
C VAL A 212 -26.70 3.61 10.89
N GLY A 213 -25.62 3.54 10.11
CA GLY A 213 -24.53 2.56 10.28
C GLY A 213 -24.47 1.48 9.20
N TYR A 214 -25.09 1.70 8.03
CA TYR A 214 -25.00 0.80 6.87
C TYR A 214 -25.63 -0.58 7.07
N SER A 215 -26.72 -0.69 7.83
CA SER A 215 -27.49 -1.92 7.93
C SER A 215 -28.92 -1.72 7.44
N TRP A 216 -29.50 -2.79 6.89
CA TRP A 216 -30.88 -2.87 6.49
C TRP A 216 -31.62 -3.77 7.49
N GLU A 217 -32.77 -3.31 8.01
CA GLU A 217 -33.46 -4.01 9.09
C GLU A 217 -34.97 -3.98 8.90
N CYS A 218 -35.64 -5.04 9.35
CA CYS A 218 -37.09 -5.07 9.54
C CYS A 218 -37.49 -5.97 10.71
N LEU A 219 -38.66 -5.74 11.26
CA LEU A 219 -39.26 -6.57 12.32
C LEU A 219 -40.47 -7.31 11.75
N VAL A 220 -40.47 -8.62 11.93
CA VAL A 220 -41.58 -9.49 11.52
C VAL A 220 -42.00 -10.37 12.67
N SER A 221 -43.31 -10.45 12.93
CA SER A 221 -43.88 -11.33 13.96
C SER A 221 -44.29 -12.65 13.34
N ILE A 222 -43.55 -13.72 13.56
CA ILE A 222 -43.73 -15.03 12.94
C ILE A 222 -44.35 -16.00 13.94
N SER A 223 -45.37 -16.76 13.49
CA SER A 223 -45.99 -17.80 14.32
C SER A 223 -44.97 -18.86 14.77
N ARG A 224 -45.00 -19.27 16.04
CA ARG A 224 -44.12 -20.32 16.57
C ARG A 224 -44.26 -21.67 15.88
N THR A 225 -45.39 -21.92 15.26
CA THR A 225 -45.66 -23.15 14.52
C THR A 225 -45.00 -23.22 13.16
N GLU A 226 -44.54 -22.07 12.64
CA GLU A 226 -43.87 -21.96 11.35
C GLU A 226 -42.38 -22.30 11.42
N PHE A 227 -41.80 -22.35 12.63
CA PHE A 227 -40.35 -22.64 12.76
C PHE A 227 -40.04 -24.15 12.64
N PRO A 228 -38.96 -24.54 11.94
CA PRO A 228 -37.91 -23.70 11.36
C PRO A 228 -38.35 -22.95 10.10
N VAL A 229 -37.99 -21.67 9.98
CA VAL A 229 -38.30 -20.82 8.83
C VAL A 229 -37.15 -20.77 7.89
N SER A 230 -37.41 -21.08 6.60
CA SER A 230 -36.46 -20.88 5.52
C SER A 230 -36.69 -19.52 4.86
N TYR A 231 -35.66 -18.74 4.60
CA TYR A 231 -35.78 -17.41 4.02
C TYR A 231 -34.54 -17.04 3.17
N LYS A 232 -34.68 -15.99 2.36
CA LYS A 232 -33.62 -15.33 1.57
C LYS A 232 -33.86 -13.83 1.55
N TYR A 233 -32.77 -13.10 1.29
CA TYR A 233 -32.90 -11.71 0.88
C TYR A 233 -33.00 -11.60 -0.64
N ILE A 234 -33.72 -10.60 -1.10
CA ILE A 234 -33.80 -10.24 -2.53
C ILE A 234 -33.59 -8.74 -2.70
N LEU A 235 -33.01 -8.36 -3.81
CA LEU A 235 -32.92 -6.97 -4.24
C LEU A 235 -34.00 -6.70 -5.30
N LYS A 236 -34.74 -5.62 -5.15
CA LYS A 236 -35.65 -5.12 -6.19
C LYS A 236 -35.21 -3.74 -6.63
N ASN A 237 -35.22 -3.49 -7.94
CA ASN A 237 -34.96 -2.16 -8.49
C ASN A 237 -36.28 -1.44 -8.87
N SER A 238 -36.13 -0.16 -9.22
CA SER A 238 -37.28 0.67 -9.65
C SER A 238 -38.01 0.16 -10.89
N SER A 239 -37.36 -0.66 -11.72
CA SER A 239 -37.99 -1.29 -12.91
C SER A 239 -38.62 -2.66 -12.62
N GLY A 240 -38.64 -3.10 -11.36
CA GLY A 240 -39.28 -4.36 -10.94
C GLY A 240 -38.41 -5.61 -11.16
N VAL A 241 -37.15 -5.45 -11.54
CA VAL A 241 -36.21 -6.59 -11.66
C VAL A 241 -35.81 -7.07 -10.27
N VAL A 242 -35.92 -8.40 -10.07
CA VAL A 242 -35.64 -9.07 -8.79
C VAL A 242 -34.33 -9.85 -8.92
N THR A 243 -33.41 -9.58 -8.00
CA THR A 243 -32.15 -10.34 -7.86
C THR A 243 -32.20 -11.13 -6.54
N TYR A 244 -32.02 -12.45 -6.60
CA TYR A 244 -31.98 -13.32 -5.43
C TYR A 244 -30.57 -13.47 -4.90
N GLU A 245 -30.45 -13.70 -3.57
CA GLU A 245 -29.21 -14.20 -3.01
C GLU A 245 -28.77 -15.50 -3.71
N ASN A 246 -27.46 -15.64 -3.91
CA ASN A 246 -26.85 -16.92 -4.30
C ASN A 246 -26.92 -17.92 -3.10
N ASP A 247 -26.48 -19.15 -3.33
CA ASP A 247 -26.44 -20.22 -2.34
C ASP A 247 -27.79 -20.73 -1.84
N GLU A 248 -27.76 -21.60 -0.84
CA GLU A 248 -28.96 -22.18 -0.23
C GLU A 248 -29.74 -21.18 0.61
N ASN A 249 -31.01 -21.49 0.87
CA ASN A 249 -31.85 -20.67 1.73
C ASN A 249 -31.28 -20.64 3.15
N ARG A 250 -31.35 -19.48 3.78
CA ARG A 250 -31.06 -19.34 5.20
C ARG A 250 -32.13 -20.02 6.02
N VAL A 251 -31.79 -20.59 7.18
CA VAL A 251 -32.72 -21.28 8.04
C VAL A 251 -32.63 -20.73 9.46
N LEU A 252 -33.75 -20.36 10.01
CA LEU A 252 -33.91 -19.85 11.38
C LEU A 252 -34.67 -20.84 12.23
N SER A 253 -34.02 -21.32 13.32
CA SER A 253 -34.61 -22.28 14.28
C SER A 253 -34.75 -21.65 15.65
N LEU A 254 -35.76 -22.05 16.42
CA LEU A 254 -35.92 -21.62 17.81
C LEU A 254 -35.19 -22.55 18.78
N SER A 255 -34.51 -21.95 19.76
CA SER A 255 -33.94 -22.68 20.88
C SER A 255 -35.04 -23.29 21.77
N LEU A 256 -34.67 -24.24 22.61
CA LEU A 256 -35.61 -24.83 23.59
C LEU A 256 -36.14 -23.82 24.61
N SER A 257 -35.36 -22.81 24.94
CA SER A 257 -35.76 -21.71 25.83
C SER A 257 -36.75 -20.77 25.16
N ALA A 258 -36.54 -20.42 23.91
CA ALA A 258 -37.40 -19.54 23.12
C ALA A 258 -38.75 -20.18 22.81
N LYS A 259 -38.85 -21.52 22.81
CA LYS A 259 -40.13 -22.24 22.65
C LYS A 259 -41.11 -22.04 23.81
N LYS A 260 -40.62 -21.56 24.97
CA LYS A 260 -41.42 -21.51 26.22
C LYS A 260 -41.68 -20.09 26.75
N SER A 261 -41.01 -19.06 26.28
CA SER A 261 -41.10 -17.68 26.77
C SER A 261 -41.31 -16.66 25.65
N SER A 262 -41.76 -15.45 26.00
CA SER A 262 -41.74 -14.32 25.05
C SER A 262 -40.31 -14.06 24.68
N SER A 263 -39.97 -14.25 23.42
CA SER A 263 -38.61 -14.09 22.91
C SER A 263 -38.59 -13.21 21.67
N VAL A 264 -37.54 -12.43 21.57
CA VAL A 264 -37.13 -11.73 20.35
C VAL A 264 -35.94 -12.47 19.79
N LEU A 265 -35.91 -12.64 18.49
CA LEU A 265 -34.84 -13.27 17.75
C LEU A 265 -34.24 -12.23 16.80
N ILE A 266 -32.95 -12.03 16.88
CA ILE A 266 -32.18 -11.14 15.96
C ILE A 266 -31.39 -12.04 14.99
N ALA A 267 -31.77 -12.02 13.73
CA ALA A 267 -31.04 -12.67 12.63
C ALA A 267 -30.08 -11.68 12.04
N ALA A 268 -28.83 -11.68 12.53
CA ALA A 268 -27.76 -10.81 12.05
C ALA A 268 -26.95 -11.54 10.95
N ASP A 269 -27.44 -11.43 9.73
CA ASP A 269 -27.11 -12.32 8.60
C ASP A 269 -25.89 -11.93 7.78
N GLY A 270 -25.06 -11.01 8.30
CA GLY A 270 -23.90 -10.53 7.56
C GLY A 270 -24.32 -9.75 6.31
N SER A 271 -23.85 -10.17 5.13
CA SER A 271 -24.10 -9.47 3.87
C SER A 271 -25.06 -10.21 2.93
N PHE A 272 -25.55 -9.47 1.93
CA PHE A 272 -26.27 -10.05 0.80
C PHE A 272 -25.34 -10.97 -0.01
N ARG A 273 -25.71 -12.23 -0.16
CA ARG A 273 -24.88 -13.24 -0.85
C ARG A 273 -24.95 -13.04 -2.36
N SER A 274 -24.13 -12.16 -2.91
CA SER A 274 -23.95 -11.96 -4.35
C SER A 274 -22.60 -12.50 -4.79
N LYS A 275 -22.43 -12.67 -6.13
CA LYS A 275 -21.07 -12.85 -6.64
C LYS A 275 -20.25 -11.61 -6.29
N PRO A 276 -19.07 -11.77 -5.67
CA PRO A 276 -18.27 -10.64 -5.30
C PRO A 276 -17.87 -9.83 -6.53
N TRP A 277 -17.89 -8.49 -6.41
CA TRP A 277 -17.46 -7.61 -7.48
C TRP A 277 -15.97 -7.80 -7.78
N ARG A 278 -15.61 -7.87 -9.06
CA ARG A 278 -14.24 -7.99 -9.52
C ARG A 278 -13.97 -6.99 -10.61
N GLY A 279 -12.77 -6.40 -10.61
CA GLY A 279 -12.32 -5.44 -11.62
C GLY A 279 -11.02 -5.84 -12.29
N ALA A 280 -10.72 -5.20 -13.42
CA ALA A 280 -9.45 -5.30 -14.11
C ALA A 280 -8.80 -3.91 -14.23
N GLY A 281 -7.47 -3.86 -14.30
CA GLY A 281 -6.73 -2.62 -14.42
C GLY A 281 -5.41 -2.79 -15.18
N VAL A 282 -4.78 -1.66 -15.49
CA VAL A 282 -3.46 -1.59 -16.13
C VAL A 282 -2.48 -0.87 -15.23
N ALA A 283 -1.23 -1.33 -15.20
CA ALA A 283 -0.12 -0.73 -14.46
C ALA A 283 0.92 -0.16 -15.42
N ILE A 284 1.38 1.08 -15.16
CA ILE A 284 2.45 1.73 -15.91
C ILE A 284 3.09 2.84 -15.07
N PRO A 285 4.44 2.97 -15.07
CA PRO A 285 5.09 4.17 -14.55
C PRO A 285 4.77 5.40 -15.43
N VAL A 286 4.58 6.57 -14.82
CA VAL A 286 4.31 7.80 -15.60
C VAL A 286 5.44 8.06 -16.60
N PHE A 287 6.70 7.96 -16.18
CA PHE A 287 7.86 8.22 -17.06
C PHE A 287 7.91 7.32 -18.30
N ALA A 288 7.34 6.12 -18.21
CA ALA A 288 7.38 5.13 -19.30
C ALA A 288 6.36 5.41 -20.41
N ILE A 289 5.36 6.24 -20.18
CA ILE A 289 4.33 6.57 -21.17
C ILE A 289 4.95 7.33 -22.35
N ARG A 290 4.62 6.92 -23.56
CA ARG A 290 4.94 7.64 -24.78
C ARG A 290 3.67 8.23 -25.39
N SER A 291 3.64 9.54 -25.63
CA SER A 291 2.58 10.22 -26.37
C SER A 291 3.17 11.13 -27.45
N THR A 292 2.34 11.59 -28.36
CA THR A 292 2.75 12.53 -29.44
C THR A 292 3.11 13.91 -28.91
N GLU A 293 2.75 14.24 -27.67
CA GLU A 293 2.96 15.56 -27.07
C GLU A 293 4.04 15.56 -25.98
N SER A 294 4.39 14.40 -25.42
CA SER A 294 5.36 14.29 -24.31
C SER A 294 6.79 14.67 -24.72
N VAL A 295 7.51 15.35 -23.83
CA VAL A 295 8.91 15.74 -24.02
C VAL A 295 9.81 14.81 -23.22
N GLY A 296 10.48 13.88 -23.90
CA GLY A 296 11.50 12.96 -23.35
C GLY A 296 10.98 11.84 -22.46
N ALA A 297 10.01 12.10 -21.62
CA ALA A 297 9.36 11.13 -20.71
C ALA A 297 7.86 11.36 -20.69
N GLY A 298 7.09 10.37 -20.22
CA GLY A 298 5.67 10.54 -19.98
C GLY A 298 5.37 11.63 -18.95
N GLU A 299 4.24 12.28 -19.09
CA GLU A 299 3.83 13.44 -18.32
C GLU A 299 2.45 13.22 -17.68
N PHE A 300 2.09 13.99 -16.64
CA PHE A 300 0.81 13.77 -15.96
C PHE A 300 -0.40 13.80 -16.89
N LEU A 301 -0.43 14.72 -17.86
CA LEU A 301 -1.58 14.80 -18.79
C LEU A 301 -1.70 13.60 -19.72
N ASP A 302 -0.61 12.83 -19.95
CA ASP A 302 -0.66 11.59 -20.73
C ASP A 302 -1.47 10.49 -20.05
N LEU A 303 -1.64 10.57 -18.74
CA LEU A 303 -2.50 9.65 -17.99
C LEU A 303 -3.95 9.67 -18.46
N LYS A 304 -4.43 10.73 -19.09
CA LYS A 304 -5.75 10.75 -19.71
C LYS A 304 -5.90 9.71 -20.81
N LEU A 305 -4.82 9.47 -21.59
CA LEU A 305 -4.80 8.42 -22.62
C LEU A 305 -4.89 7.03 -21.96
N MET A 306 -4.24 6.85 -20.81
CA MET A 306 -4.34 5.59 -20.04
C MET A 306 -5.75 5.38 -19.48
N VAL A 307 -6.40 6.44 -19.03
CA VAL A 307 -7.81 6.40 -18.59
C VAL A 307 -8.72 6.03 -19.77
N ASP A 308 -8.52 6.61 -20.95
CA ASP A 308 -9.30 6.28 -22.15
C ASP A 308 -9.08 4.83 -22.61
N MET A 309 -7.85 4.31 -22.50
CA MET A 309 -7.55 2.91 -22.75
C MET A 309 -8.32 2.00 -21.77
N ALA A 310 -8.27 2.31 -20.46
CA ALA A 310 -9.01 1.55 -19.47
C ALA A 310 -10.51 1.50 -19.78
N VAL A 311 -11.12 2.65 -20.11
CA VAL A 311 -12.53 2.73 -20.50
C VAL A 311 -12.83 1.88 -21.75
N LYS A 312 -12.04 2.00 -22.81
CA LYS A 312 -12.25 1.27 -24.07
C LYS A 312 -12.15 -0.25 -23.90
N THR A 313 -11.32 -0.71 -23.00
CA THR A 313 -11.06 -2.13 -22.72
C THR A 313 -11.94 -2.71 -21.60
N GLY A 314 -12.80 -1.91 -20.95
CA GLY A 314 -13.61 -2.36 -19.82
C GLY A 314 -12.85 -2.42 -18.49
N MET A 315 -11.60 -1.96 -18.45
CA MET A 315 -10.83 -1.81 -17.23
C MET A 315 -11.32 -0.60 -16.42
N ARG A 316 -11.11 -0.65 -15.10
CA ARG A 316 -11.59 0.37 -14.17
C ARG A 316 -10.49 0.95 -13.27
N LEU A 317 -9.22 0.63 -13.55
CA LEU A 317 -8.11 1.09 -12.72
C LEU A 317 -6.85 1.32 -13.55
N VAL A 318 -6.14 2.42 -13.24
CA VAL A 318 -4.78 2.70 -13.69
C VAL A 318 -3.88 2.79 -12.47
N GLN A 319 -2.90 1.88 -12.37
CA GLN A 319 -1.91 1.84 -11.30
C GLN A 319 -0.62 2.52 -11.75
N LEU A 320 -0.10 3.40 -10.91
CA LEU A 320 1.14 4.13 -11.13
C LEU A 320 2.23 3.67 -10.17
N LEU A 321 3.48 3.96 -10.48
CA LEU A 321 4.58 3.99 -9.52
C LEU A 321 4.61 5.33 -8.79
N PRO A 322 5.48 5.50 -7.76
CA PRO A 322 5.57 6.76 -7.01
C PRO A 322 5.78 7.96 -7.93
N VAL A 323 5.09 9.05 -7.65
CA VAL A 323 5.12 10.29 -8.44
C VAL A 323 5.83 11.44 -7.72
N ASN A 324 6.40 11.15 -6.56
CA ASN A 324 7.12 12.12 -5.75
C ASN A 324 8.44 12.53 -6.41
N ASP A 325 8.93 13.72 -6.03
CA ASP A 325 10.22 14.22 -6.48
C ASP A 325 11.36 13.39 -5.89
N THR A 326 12.23 12.88 -6.76
CA THR A 326 13.43 12.10 -6.43
C THR A 326 14.72 12.80 -6.87
N SER A 327 14.65 14.05 -7.34
CA SER A 327 15.80 14.80 -7.90
C SER A 327 16.80 15.26 -6.83
N VAL A 328 17.39 14.32 -6.12
CA VAL A 328 18.38 14.58 -5.05
C VAL A 328 19.65 15.19 -5.61
N ASN A 329 20.21 14.62 -6.66
CA ASN A 329 21.49 15.01 -7.26
C ASN A 329 21.34 15.56 -8.69
N MET A 330 20.14 15.52 -9.26
CA MET A 330 19.83 15.89 -10.65
C MET A 330 20.56 15.03 -11.69
N MET A 331 20.84 13.77 -11.36
CA MET A 331 21.57 12.79 -12.15
C MET A 331 20.72 11.57 -12.46
N TRP A 332 21.15 10.71 -13.38
CA TRP A 332 20.40 9.54 -13.84
C TRP A 332 20.02 8.54 -12.73
N TRP A 333 20.80 8.43 -11.66
CA TRP A 333 20.46 7.55 -10.52
C TRP A 333 19.27 8.06 -9.68
N ASP A 334 18.90 9.35 -9.81
CA ASP A 334 17.67 9.92 -9.25
C ASP A 334 16.42 9.44 -10.00
N SER A 335 16.58 8.65 -11.08
CA SER A 335 15.46 8.02 -11.79
C SER A 335 14.73 6.95 -10.98
N TYR A 336 15.30 6.49 -9.87
CA TYR A 336 14.70 5.52 -8.95
C TYR A 336 13.49 6.13 -8.20
N PRO A 337 12.25 5.69 -8.50
CA PRO A 337 11.05 6.39 -8.03
C PRO A 337 10.78 6.23 -6.52
N TYR A 338 11.42 5.27 -5.86
CA TYR A 338 11.21 5.00 -4.43
C TYR A 338 12.13 5.81 -3.51
N SER A 339 13.14 6.53 -4.04
CA SER A 339 14.06 7.37 -3.27
C SER A 339 13.60 8.83 -3.25
N SER A 340 12.54 9.13 -2.50
CA SER A 340 11.92 10.44 -2.49
C SER A 340 12.80 11.51 -1.83
N LEU A 341 13.03 12.63 -2.54
CA LEU A 341 13.57 13.87 -2.01
C LEU A 341 12.56 14.52 -1.03
N SER A 342 11.28 14.38 -1.32
CA SER A 342 10.19 14.83 -0.47
C SER A 342 8.97 13.94 -0.69
N VAL A 343 8.34 13.50 0.39
CA VAL A 343 7.11 12.69 0.33
C VAL A 343 5.87 13.50 -0.06
N PHE A 344 5.99 14.82 -0.21
CA PHE A 344 4.89 15.72 -0.58
C PHE A 344 5.03 16.31 -1.98
N ALA A 345 6.25 16.61 -2.43
CA ALA A 345 6.49 17.26 -3.70
C ALA A 345 6.31 16.29 -4.89
N LEU A 346 5.78 16.80 -5.99
CA LEU A 346 5.63 16.07 -7.25
C LEU A 346 6.88 16.24 -8.11
N HIS A 347 7.25 15.20 -8.85
CA HIS A 347 8.48 15.19 -9.65
C HIS A 347 8.38 16.10 -10.88
N PRO A 348 9.31 17.06 -11.08
CA PRO A 348 9.30 17.98 -12.21
C PRO A 348 9.39 17.32 -13.59
N LEU A 349 9.91 16.09 -13.67
CA LEU A 349 9.96 15.28 -14.89
C LEU A 349 8.59 15.11 -15.55
N TYR A 350 7.49 15.09 -14.76
CA TYR A 350 6.14 14.83 -15.23
C TYR A 350 5.38 16.08 -15.68
N LEU A 351 6.06 17.24 -15.71
CA LEU A 351 5.46 18.52 -16.09
C LEU A 351 5.21 18.58 -17.61
N ARG A 352 3.97 18.87 -18.04
CA ARG A 352 3.63 19.22 -19.41
C ARG A 352 3.91 20.71 -19.66
N LEU A 353 4.91 20.98 -20.50
CA LEU A 353 5.37 22.35 -20.77
C LEU A 353 4.35 23.18 -21.53
N GLN A 354 3.66 22.58 -22.49
CA GLN A 354 2.65 23.24 -23.32
C GLN A 354 1.46 23.73 -22.48
N ALA A 355 1.21 23.12 -21.33
CA ALA A 355 0.12 23.45 -20.41
C ALA A 355 0.49 24.49 -19.34
N LEU A 356 1.73 25.02 -19.35
CA LEU A 356 2.13 26.08 -18.40
C LEU A 356 1.35 27.38 -18.65
N SER A 357 1.13 27.74 -19.91
CA SER A 357 0.42 28.95 -20.30
C SER A 357 -0.35 28.79 -21.61
N ASN A 358 -1.52 29.38 -21.68
CA ASN A 358 -2.30 29.50 -22.93
C ASN A 358 -1.70 30.49 -23.94
N LYS A 359 -0.69 31.28 -23.53
CA LYS A 359 -0.08 32.34 -24.33
C LYS A 359 1.44 32.19 -24.44
N LEU A 360 1.91 30.99 -24.60
CA LEU A 360 3.34 30.74 -24.77
C LEU A 360 3.88 31.51 -25.99
N PRO A 361 5.00 32.25 -25.87
CA PRO A 361 5.72 32.86 -26.99
C PRO A 361 6.11 31.83 -28.04
N ASN A 362 6.21 32.27 -29.31
CA ASN A 362 6.49 31.33 -30.42
C ASN A 362 7.88 30.71 -30.30
N ASP A 363 8.88 31.46 -29.84
CA ASP A 363 10.24 30.93 -29.59
C ASP A 363 10.24 29.81 -28.56
N ILE A 364 9.46 29.94 -27.46
CA ILE A 364 9.31 28.88 -26.47
C ILE A 364 8.60 27.65 -27.06
N LYS A 365 7.55 27.87 -27.89
CA LYS A 365 6.87 26.76 -28.56
C LYS A 365 7.79 26.00 -29.53
N GLU A 366 8.61 26.73 -30.28
CA GLU A 366 9.60 26.14 -31.17
C GLU A 366 10.65 25.34 -30.40
N ASP A 367 11.14 25.84 -29.25
CA ASP A 367 12.08 25.14 -28.42
C ASP A 367 11.47 23.87 -27.80
N ILE A 368 10.22 23.93 -27.32
CA ILE A 368 9.51 22.74 -26.83
C ILE A 368 9.43 21.68 -27.93
N GLU A 369 9.05 22.07 -29.14
CA GLU A 369 8.95 21.13 -30.26
C GLU A 369 10.31 20.56 -30.69
N ASN A 370 11.38 21.36 -30.61
CA ASN A 370 12.73 20.90 -30.85
C ASN A 370 13.19 19.88 -29.81
N TYR A 371 12.98 20.17 -28.50
CA TYR A 371 13.27 19.21 -27.44
C TYR A 371 12.42 17.95 -27.57
N ARG A 372 11.13 18.07 -27.93
CA ARG A 372 10.26 16.92 -28.14
C ARG A 372 10.83 15.96 -29.19
N LYS A 373 11.31 16.49 -30.31
CA LYS A 373 11.94 15.69 -31.38
C LYS A 373 13.30 15.12 -30.96
N GLN A 374 14.11 15.93 -30.28
CA GLN A 374 15.45 15.53 -29.87
C GLN A 374 15.44 14.43 -28.80
N LEU A 375 14.49 14.49 -27.86
CA LEU A 375 14.35 13.59 -26.71
C LEU A 375 13.35 12.45 -26.95
N ASP A 376 12.78 12.31 -28.17
CA ASP A 376 11.95 11.17 -28.53
C ASP A 376 12.79 9.93 -28.81
N MET A 377 13.49 9.46 -27.79
CA MET A 377 14.41 8.35 -27.85
C MET A 377 13.75 7.03 -27.46
N LYS A 378 14.45 5.91 -27.68
CA LYS A 378 14.00 4.56 -27.32
C LYS A 378 13.74 4.44 -25.82
N GLU A 379 14.56 5.07 -25.01
CA GLU A 379 14.54 5.07 -23.55
C GLU A 379 14.51 6.52 -23.04
N VAL A 380 14.20 6.70 -21.77
CA VAL A 380 14.21 8.02 -21.13
C VAL A 380 15.65 8.45 -20.86
N ASP A 381 16.04 9.61 -21.38
CA ASP A 381 17.22 10.34 -20.91
C ASP A 381 16.78 11.27 -19.77
N TYR A 382 17.00 10.82 -18.53
CA TYR A 382 16.54 11.51 -17.33
C TYR A 382 17.13 12.92 -17.22
N GLU A 383 18.45 13.04 -17.36
CA GLU A 383 19.17 14.29 -17.16
C GLU A 383 18.80 15.33 -18.21
N ALA A 384 18.88 14.94 -19.50
CA ALA A 384 18.57 15.84 -20.61
C ALA A 384 17.09 16.27 -20.57
N THR A 385 16.18 15.35 -20.25
CA THR A 385 14.74 15.64 -20.15
C THR A 385 14.46 16.62 -19.00
N LEU A 386 15.02 16.37 -17.81
CA LEU A 386 14.80 17.23 -16.64
C LEU A 386 15.41 18.63 -16.87
N ALA A 387 16.62 18.70 -17.43
CA ALA A 387 17.28 19.98 -17.75
C ALA A 387 16.48 20.81 -18.75
N ALA A 388 15.98 20.18 -19.84
CA ALA A 388 15.14 20.85 -20.84
C ALA A 388 13.84 21.40 -20.20
N LYS A 389 13.16 20.58 -19.40
CA LYS A 389 11.91 20.98 -18.74
C LYS A 389 12.11 22.14 -17.77
N LEU A 390 13.12 22.08 -16.92
CA LEU A 390 13.40 23.15 -15.95
C LEU A 390 13.83 24.44 -16.65
N SER A 391 14.63 24.36 -17.74
CA SER A 391 15.05 25.52 -18.53
C SER A 391 13.84 26.25 -19.14
N ILE A 392 12.96 25.52 -19.82
CA ILE A 392 11.74 26.09 -20.41
C ILE A 392 10.81 26.64 -19.34
N ALA A 393 10.56 25.88 -18.28
CA ALA A 393 9.69 26.29 -17.18
C ALA A 393 10.20 27.58 -16.51
N LYS A 394 11.54 27.76 -16.37
CA LYS A 394 12.12 28.99 -15.81
C LYS A 394 11.90 30.20 -16.72
N ARG A 395 11.95 30.02 -18.04
CA ARG A 395 11.64 31.09 -18.99
C ARG A 395 10.17 31.50 -18.89
N VAL A 396 9.23 30.56 -18.84
CA VAL A 396 7.81 30.85 -18.68
C VAL A 396 7.52 31.48 -17.31
N TYR A 397 8.13 30.97 -16.24
CA TYR A 397 8.06 31.55 -14.90
C TYR A 397 8.43 33.06 -14.92
N ASN A 398 9.53 33.44 -15.54
CA ASN A 398 9.98 34.81 -15.62
C ASN A 398 8.96 35.73 -16.32
N LEU A 399 8.15 35.20 -17.22
CA LEU A 399 7.13 35.95 -17.96
C LEU A 399 5.81 36.06 -17.18
N GLU A 400 5.44 35.05 -16.39
CA GLU A 400 4.09 34.92 -15.86
C GLU A 400 3.98 34.81 -14.33
N LYS A 401 5.12 34.81 -13.60
CA LYS A 401 5.12 34.60 -12.14
C LYS A 401 4.18 35.54 -11.40
N ASP A 402 4.14 36.84 -11.76
CA ASP A 402 3.29 37.84 -11.09
C ASP A 402 1.79 37.56 -11.35
N LEU A 403 1.46 37.13 -12.56
CA LEU A 403 0.09 36.74 -12.91
C LEU A 403 -0.35 35.50 -12.13
N VAL A 404 0.49 34.48 -12.11
CA VAL A 404 0.20 33.21 -11.41
C VAL A 404 0.08 33.43 -9.91
N PHE A 405 1.05 34.12 -9.27
CA PHE A 405 1.07 34.30 -7.83
C PHE A 405 -0.06 35.22 -7.31
N ASN A 406 -0.55 36.11 -8.15
CA ASN A 406 -1.71 36.94 -7.82
C ASN A 406 -3.06 36.23 -8.04
N SER A 407 -3.08 35.07 -8.70
CA SER A 407 -4.31 34.30 -8.92
C SER A 407 -4.90 33.74 -7.63
N ALA A 408 -6.23 33.68 -7.55
CA ALA A 408 -6.93 33.07 -6.40
C ALA A 408 -6.60 31.58 -6.23
N LEU A 409 -6.40 30.87 -7.35
CA LEU A 409 -6.05 29.44 -7.35
C LEU A 409 -4.68 29.20 -6.72
N PHE A 410 -3.66 29.98 -7.13
CA PHE A 410 -2.34 29.85 -6.53
C PHE A 410 -2.35 30.20 -5.04
N LYS A 411 -3.02 31.30 -4.65
CA LYS A 411 -3.10 31.70 -3.24
C LYS A 411 -3.72 30.60 -2.38
N LYS A 412 -4.82 30.02 -2.84
CA LYS A 412 -5.46 28.89 -2.17
C LYS A 412 -4.50 27.70 -2.05
N TYR A 413 -3.89 27.30 -3.17
CA TYR A 413 -2.91 26.21 -3.19
C TYR A 413 -1.76 26.44 -2.23
N PHE A 414 -1.18 27.65 -2.24
CA PHE A 414 -0.05 28.00 -1.37
C PHE A 414 -0.45 27.96 0.10
N ASP A 415 -1.60 28.55 0.47
CA ASP A 415 -2.06 28.57 1.85
C ASP A 415 -2.33 27.16 2.41
N GLU A 416 -2.88 26.27 1.59
CA GLU A 416 -3.13 24.88 1.96
C GLU A 416 -1.86 24.04 2.06
N ASN A 417 -0.76 24.42 1.40
CA ASN A 417 0.42 23.59 1.24
C ASN A 417 1.71 24.17 1.82
N LYS A 418 1.71 25.42 2.28
CA LYS A 418 2.92 26.17 2.75
C LYS A 418 3.72 25.42 3.80
N GLY A 419 3.09 24.56 4.62
CA GLY A 419 3.75 23.79 5.68
C GLY A 419 4.83 22.83 5.18
N TRP A 420 4.64 22.22 4.01
CA TRP A 420 5.63 21.37 3.36
C TRP A 420 6.31 22.04 2.16
N LEU A 421 5.60 22.93 1.46
CA LEU A 421 6.07 23.56 0.23
C LEU A 421 7.23 24.55 0.47
N GLN A 422 7.20 25.30 1.57
CA GLN A 422 8.27 26.23 1.92
C GLN A 422 9.56 25.50 2.30
N PRO A 423 9.57 24.49 3.19
CA PRO A 423 10.78 23.70 3.45
C PRO A 423 11.33 23.01 2.19
N TYR A 424 10.47 22.43 1.34
CA TYR A 424 10.88 21.84 0.08
C TYR A 424 11.58 22.84 -0.84
N ALA A 425 10.99 24.01 -1.04
CA ALA A 425 11.57 25.04 -1.91
C ALA A 425 12.88 25.58 -1.37
N ALA A 426 12.99 25.78 -0.05
CA ALA A 426 14.22 26.18 0.61
C ALA A 426 15.32 25.11 0.45
N PHE A 427 14.96 23.84 0.63
CA PHE A 427 15.89 22.71 0.41
C PHE A 427 16.42 22.68 -1.03
N CYS A 428 15.54 22.78 -2.03
CA CYS A 428 15.93 22.82 -3.44
C CYS A 428 16.87 24.01 -3.74
N PHE A 429 16.60 25.17 -3.16
CA PHE A 429 17.48 26.32 -3.28
C PHE A 429 18.85 26.06 -2.64
N LEU A 430 18.89 25.54 -1.40
CA LEU A 430 20.16 25.26 -0.69
C LEU A 430 20.97 24.17 -1.40
N ARG A 431 20.32 23.08 -1.83
CA ARG A 431 20.97 22.03 -2.67
C ARG A 431 21.66 22.64 -3.88
N ASN A 432 20.95 23.51 -4.62
CA ASN A 432 21.51 24.15 -5.81
C ASN A 432 22.63 25.17 -5.48
N LEU A 433 22.50 25.89 -4.36
CA LEU A 433 23.49 26.86 -3.88
C LEU A 433 24.81 26.17 -3.47
N PHE A 434 24.70 25.08 -2.72
CA PHE A 434 25.86 24.34 -2.20
C PHE A 434 26.36 23.26 -3.16
N GLY A 435 25.60 22.94 -4.22
CA GLY A 435 25.94 21.87 -5.19
C GLY A 435 25.83 20.47 -4.62
N THR A 436 25.16 20.28 -3.49
CA THR A 436 24.97 18.97 -2.84
C THR A 436 23.68 18.96 -2.05
N SER A 437 23.00 17.80 -2.00
CA SER A 437 21.85 17.53 -1.12
C SER A 437 22.26 17.11 0.29
N ASP A 438 23.51 16.77 0.53
CA ASP A 438 24.02 16.46 1.85
C ASP A 438 24.01 17.74 2.73
N HIS A 439 22.90 17.90 3.46
CA HIS A 439 22.68 19.07 4.29
C HIS A 439 23.71 19.23 5.42
N SER A 440 24.44 18.20 5.81
CA SER A 440 25.55 18.35 6.75
C SER A 440 26.67 19.26 6.24
N GLN A 441 26.75 19.44 4.92
CA GLN A 441 27.72 20.31 4.24
C GLN A 441 27.21 21.76 4.03
N TRP A 442 25.98 22.08 4.45
CA TRP A 442 25.39 23.42 4.26
C TRP A 442 25.76 24.43 5.36
N GLY A 443 26.73 24.11 6.22
CA GLY A 443 27.20 25.00 7.28
C GLY A 443 26.06 25.46 8.19
N LEU A 444 25.79 26.78 8.20
CA LEU A 444 24.72 27.33 9.03
C LEU A 444 23.33 26.73 8.76
N TYR A 445 23.06 26.24 7.56
CA TYR A 445 21.75 25.69 7.16
C TYR A 445 21.66 24.17 7.30
N GLY A 446 22.73 23.51 7.76
CA GLY A 446 22.73 22.05 7.97
C GLY A 446 21.64 21.58 8.90
N ASP A 447 21.44 22.29 10.01
CA ASP A 447 20.33 22.01 10.94
C ASP A 447 19.13 22.88 10.61
N PHE A 448 17.96 22.23 10.47
CA PHE A 448 16.68 22.92 10.23
C PHE A 448 16.25 23.71 11.47
N THR A 449 15.86 24.98 11.27
CA THR A 449 15.08 25.76 12.25
C THR A 449 14.08 26.65 11.52
N GLN A 450 12.93 26.90 12.14
CA GLN A 450 11.89 27.75 11.57
C GLN A 450 12.40 29.16 11.26
N GLU A 451 13.26 29.74 12.13
CA GLU A 451 13.84 31.05 11.92
C GLU A 451 14.71 31.14 10.65
N LYS A 452 15.50 30.09 10.37
CA LYS A 452 16.32 30.02 9.15
C LYS A 452 15.45 29.87 7.91
N LEU A 453 14.40 29.04 8.00
CA LEU A 453 13.42 28.89 6.93
C LEU A 453 12.74 30.23 6.63
N ASP A 454 12.22 30.92 7.64
CA ASP A 454 11.51 32.19 7.46
C ASP A 454 12.37 33.25 6.76
N LYS A 455 13.67 33.30 7.03
CA LYS A 455 14.63 34.16 6.32
C LYS A 455 14.78 33.78 4.84
N LEU A 456 14.87 32.48 4.52
CA LEU A 456 15.02 32.01 3.14
C LEU A 456 13.76 32.25 2.29
N VAL A 457 12.58 32.07 2.88
CA VAL A 457 11.30 32.17 2.17
C VAL A 457 10.66 33.56 2.25
N SER A 458 11.34 34.52 2.86
CA SER A 458 10.83 35.91 3.01
C SER A 458 10.65 36.55 1.63
N PRO A 459 9.46 37.11 1.32
CA PRO A 459 9.24 37.81 0.04
C PRO A 459 10.13 39.05 -0.17
N MET A 460 10.74 39.55 0.89
CA MET A 460 11.69 40.69 0.85
C MET A 460 13.15 40.20 0.84
N GLY A 461 13.40 38.93 0.87
CA GLY A 461 14.74 38.33 0.87
C GLY A 461 15.35 38.26 -0.54
N ASP A 462 16.66 38.35 -0.63
CA ASP A 462 17.42 38.30 -1.90
C ASP A 462 17.25 36.96 -2.64
N TYR A 463 16.91 35.91 -1.94
CA TYR A 463 16.75 34.53 -2.48
C TYR A 463 15.33 34.17 -2.88
N TYR A 464 14.34 35.04 -2.61
CA TYR A 464 12.94 34.73 -2.80
C TYR A 464 12.58 34.28 -4.21
N ASP A 465 13.09 34.91 -5.26
CA ASP A 465 12.78 34.54 -6.65
C ASP A 465 13.25 33.11 -6.99
N ALA A 466 14.39 32.69 -6.44
CA ALA A 466 14.89 31.34 -6.62
C ALA A 466 14.05 30.28 -5.88
N VAL A 467 13.64 30.58 -4.65
CA VAL A 467 12.74 29.74 -3.86
C VAL A 467 11.35 29.65 -4.49
N ALA A 468 10.81 30.82 -4.92
CA ALA A 468 9.48 30.93 -5.50
C ALA A 468 9.30 30.17 -6.83
N PHE A 469 10.37 29.90 -7.56
CA PHE A 469 10.34 29.06 -8.74
C PHE A 469 9.86 27.63 -8.40
N SER A 470 10.25 27.08 -7.27
CA SER A 470 9.75 25.77 -6.81
C SER A 470 8.26 25.81 -6.49
N TYR A 471 7.74 26.93 -5.93
CA TYR A 471 6.28 27.08 -5.73
C TYR A 471 5.52 27.07 -7.05
N TYR A 472 6.07 27.75 -8.07
CA TYR A 472 5.49 27.78 -9.41
C TYR A 472 5.44 26.39 -10.04
N LEU A 473 6.54 25.65 -9.99
CA LEU A 473 6.61 24.28 -10.54
C LEU A 473 5.59 23.37 -9.86
N GLN A 474 5.56 23.34 -8.53
CA GLN A 474 4.67 22.47 -7.77
C GLN A 474 3.18 22.84 -7.95
N PHE A 475 2.86 24.12 -8.12
CA PHE A 475 1.50 24.54 -8.46
C PHE A 475 1.03 23.99 -9.82
N HIS A 476 1.87 24.05 -10.86
CA HIS A 476 1.52 23.56 -12.17
C HIS A 476 1.43 22.01 -12.20
N LEU A 477 2.35 21.32 -11.55
CA LEU A 477 2.31 19.88 -11.37
C LEU A 477 1.03 19.43 -10.65
N HIS A 478 0.70 20.09 -9.54
CA HIS A 478 -0.55 19.87 -8.83
C HIS A 478 -1.77 20.06 -9.73
N SER A 479 -1.81 21.16 -10.48
CA SER A 479 -2.95 21.48 -11.35
C SER A 479 -3.14 20.42 -12.44
N GLN A 480 -2.05 19.96 -13.06
CA GLN A 480 -2.08 18.95 -14.10
C GLN A 480 -2.52 17.58 -13.56
N LEU A 481 -1.99 17.15 -12.41
CA LEU A 481 -2.38 15.85 -11.83
C LEU A 481 -3.81 15.89 -11.26
N ALA A 482 -4.25 17.02 -10.70
CA ALA A 482 -5.64 17.22 -10.26
C ALA A 482 -6.62 17.17 -11.44
N GLU A 483 -6.25 17.73 -12.59
CA GLU A 483 -7.04 17.65 -13.83
C GLU A 483 -7.20 16.19 -14.31
N VAL A 484 -6.15 15.40 -14.24
CA VAL A 484 -6.19 13.96 -14.56
C VAL A 484 -7.09 13.20 -13.58
N ARG A 485 -6.98 13.48 -12.27
CA ARG A 485 -7.87 12.91 -11.25
C ARG A 485 -9.33 13.18 -11.58
N ASP A 486 -9.67 14.44 -11.87
CA ASP A 486 -11.06 14.83 -12.17
C ASP A 486 -11.56 14.17 -13.47
N TYR A 487 -10.66 14.01 -14.46
CA TYR A 487 -10.96 13.27 -15.68
C TYR A 487 -11.25 11.79 -15.41
N ALA A 488 -10.39 11.13 -14.65
CA ALA A 488 -10.53 9.72 -14.29
C ALA A 488 -11.82 9.47 -13.47
N MET A 489 -12.12 10.34 -12.50
CA MET A 489 -13.37 10.27 -11.73
C MET A 489 -14.62 10.35 -12.62
N LYS A 490 -14.65 11.27 -13.60
CA LYS A 490 -15.76 11.40 -14.54
C LYS A 490 -15.92 10.17 -15.44
N LYS A 491 -14.86 9.41 -15.65
CA LYS A 491 -14.83 8.19 -16.46
C LYS A 491 -14.97 6.90 -15.61
N HIS A 492 -15.18 7.03 -14.31
CA HIS A 492 -15.28 5.91 -13.37
C HIS A 492 -14.04 5.01 -13.38
N VAL A 493 -12.85 5.59 -13.50
CA VAL A 493 -11.56 4.92 -13.47
C VAL A 493 -10.81 5.32 -12.21
N VAL A 494 -10.42 4.33 -11.42
CA VAL A 494 -9.62 4.50 -10.21
C VAL A 494 -8.17 4.80 -10.59
N LEU A 495 -7.62 5.90 -10.08
CA LEU A 495 -6.18 6.11 -10.07
C LEU A 495 -5.61 5.53 -8.78
N LYS A 496 -4.71 4.54 -8.92
CA LYS A 496 -4.03 3.90 -7.81
C LYS A 496 -2.58 4.38 -7.75
N GLY A 497 -2.25 5.13 -6.70
CA GLY A 497 -0.88 5.58 -6.43
C GLY A 497 -0.04 4.51 -5.76
N ASP A 498 1.25 4.81 -5.60
CA ASP A 498 2.21 3.97 -4.90
C ASP A 498 2.93 4.78 -3.82
N LEU A 499 3.08 4.21 -2.63
CA LEU A 499 3.60 4.85 -1.45
C LEU A 499 4.91 4.18 -1.01
N PRO A 500 6.08 4.77 -1.32
CA PRO A 500 7.38 4.20 -0.94
C PRO A 500 7.51 3.98 0.55
N ILE A 501 8.15 2.89 0.98
CA ILE A 501 8.45 2.65 2.40
C ILE A 501 9.52 3.61 2.92
N GLY A 502 10.48 4.02 2.08
CA GLY A 502 11.62 4.84 2.46
C GLY A 502 11.55 6.29 2.01
N VAL A 503 12.56 7.06 2.39
CA VAL A 503 12.91 8.39 1.87
C VAL A 503 14.40 8.46 1.64
N ASP A 504 14.85 9.32 0.73
CA ASP A 504 16.29 9.53 0.57
C ASP A 504 16.93 10.02 1.87
N ARG A 505 18.14 9.56 2.14
CA ARG A 505 18.91 9.94 3.33
C ARG A 505 19.18 11.45 3.40
N ASN A 506 19.32 12.08 2.23
CA ASN A 506 19.53 13.51 2.04
C ASN A 506 18.25 14.18 1.52
N SER A 507 17.13 13.94 2.16
CA SER A 507 15.80 14.45 1.79
C SER A 507 15.39 15.67 2.62
N VAL A 508 14.36 16.36 2.14
CA VAL A 508 13.66 17.42 2.91
C VAL A 508 13.13 16.86 4.23
N ASP A 509 12.62 15.64 4.21
CA ASP A 509 12.01 14.99 5.37
C ASP A 509 13.02 14.70 6.47
N THR A 510 14.20 14.19 6.12
CA THR A 510 15.29 13.94 7.08
C THR A 510 15.92 15.23 7.61
N TRP A 511 15.98 16.28 6.78
CA TRP A 511 16.43 17.61 7.21
C TRP A 511 15.45 18.28 8.15
N GLN A 512 14.14 18.24 7.86
CA GLN A 512 13.10 18.90 8.64
C GLN A 512 12.75 18.15 9.93
N PHE A 513 12.76 16.82 9.90
CA PHE A 513 12.32 15.94 11.00
C PHE A 513 13.38 14.87 11.38
N PRO A 514 14.63 15.26 11.70
CA PRO A 514 15.71 14.30 11.91
C PRO A 514 15.43 13.29 13.04
N SER A 515 14.62 13.65 14.04
CA SER A 515 14.25 12.75 15.14
C SER A 515 13.37 11.56 14.72
N LEU A 516 12.70 11.64 13.59
CA LEU A 516 11.85 10.57 13.07
C LEU A 516 12.64 9.46 12.36
N PHE A 517 13.91 9.71 12.06
CA PHE A 517 14.75 8.83 11.24
C PHE A 517 16.01 8.38 11.97
N ARG A 518 16.33 7.10 11.87
CA ARG A 518 17.58 6.52 12.43
C ARG A 518 18.65 6.56 11.34
N MET A 519 19.45 7.63 11.35
CA MET A 519 20.47 7.89 10.34
C MET A 519 21.69 6.97 10.42
N THR A 520 21.88 6.23 11.52
CA THR A 520 22.96 5.25 11.74
C THR A 520 22.62 3.85 11.19
N ALA A 521 21.49 3.72 10.52
CA ALA A 521 21.00 2.47 9.95
C ALA A 521 20.54 2.65 8.51
N SER A 522 20.50 1.55 7.76
CA SER A 522 19.95 1.46 6.41
C SER A 522 18.89 0.38 6.35
N THR A 523 17.87 0.63 5.54
CA THR A 523 16.80 -0.32 5.20
C THR A 523 17.20 -1.19 4.02
N GLY A 524 16.75 -2.44 3.99
CA GLY A 524 16.94 -3.34 2.85
C GLY A 524 16.12 -4.62 2.98
N ALA A 525 16.59 -5.68 2.32
CA ALA A 525 16.01 -7.01 2.36
C ALA A 525 17.07 -8.08 2.73
N PRO A 526 16.67 -9.14 3.44
CA PRO A 526 17.56 -10.28 3.70
C PRO A 526 17.90 -11.01 2.39
N PRO A 527 18.97 -11.83 2.37
CA PRO A 527 19.24 -12.72 1.23
C PRO A 527 18.04 -13.57 0.85
N ASP A 528 17.80 -13.67 -0.45
CA ASP A 528 16.72 -14.47 -1.03
C ASP A 528 17.20 -15.22 -2.29
N TYR A 529 16.24 -15.70 -3.10
CA TYR A 529 16.54 -16.39 -4.35
C TYR A 529 17.13 -15.46 -5.42
N PHE A 530 16.76 -14.16 -5.39
CA PHE A 530 17.18 -13.18 -6.38
C PHE A 530 18.55 -12.58 -6.05
N ASP A 531 18.83 -12.31 -4.76
CA ASP A 531 20.12 -11.79 -4.29
C ASP A 531 20.61 -12.54 -3.05
N MET A 532 21.65 -13.35 -3.23
CA MET A 532 22.28 -14.13 -2.16
C MET A 532 22.98 -13.28 -1.11
N ASN A 533 23.29 -12.01 -1.42
CA ASN A 533 23.92 -11.07 -0.49
C ASN A 533 22.91 -10.17 0.23
N GLY A 534 21.63 -10.27 -0.15
CA GLY A 534 20.60 -9.37 0.31
C GLY A 534 20.77 -7.94 -0.23
N GLN A 535 19.74 -7.14 -0.11
CA GLN A 535 19.69 -5.80 -0.70
C GLN A 535 19.88 -4.72 0.35
N ASN A 536 20.62 -3.68 0.01
CA ASN A 536 20.70 -2.44 0.78
C ASN A 536 20.07 -1.31 -0.04
N TRP A 537 18.91 -0.83 0.39
CA TRP A 537 18.18 0.24 -0.31
C TRP A 537 18.66 1.65 0.05
N GLY A 538 19.53 1.78 1.07
CA GLY A 538 20.15 3.05 1.46
C GLY A 538 19.29 3.98 2.32
N PHE A 539 18.00 3.71 2.50
CA PHE A 539 17.08 4.55 3.26
C PHE A 539 17.34 4.46 4.77
N PRO A 540 17.22 5.55 5.54
CA PRO A 540 17.25 5.46 7.01
C PRO A 540 16.00 4.70 7.50
N THR A 541 16.12 3.98 8.63
CA THR A 541 14.96 3.36 9.26
C THR A 541 14.20 4.35 10.14
N TYR A 542 12.93 4.04 10.46
CA TYR A 542 12.07 4.92 11.25
C TYR A 542 12.27 4.73 12.77
N VAL A 543 12.13 5.83 13.53
CA VAL A 543 12.01 5.82 14.98
C VAL A 543 10.52 5.81 15.32
N TRP A 544 9.91 4.62 15.30
CA TRP A 544 8.47 4.45 15.50
C TRP A 544 7.98 4.99 16.84
N GLU A 545 8.81 4.94 17.87
CA GLU A 545 8.55 5.45 19.21
C GLU A 545 8.36 6.99 19.20
N GLU A 546 9.14 7.70 18.38
CA GLU A 546 8.98 9.15 18.21
C GLU A 546 7.72 9.46 17.39
N MET A 547 7.48 8.71 16.32
CA MET A 547 6.30 8.90 15.47
C MET A 547 4.99 8.60 16.22
N ALA A 548 4.99 7.68 17.17
CA ALA A 548 3.82 7.36 17.98
C ALA A 548 3.39 8.50 18.91
N LYS A 549 4.29 9.41 19.32
CA LYS A 549 3.99 10.52 20.25
C LYS A 549 2.94 11.49 19.70
N ASP A 550 2.87 11.69 18.39
CA ASP A 550 1.88 12.51 17.71
C ASP A 550 0.86 11.67 16.91
N ASN A 551 0.73 10.39 17.26
CA ASN A 551 -0.12 9.44 16.55
C ASN A 551 0.23 9.33 15.05
N TYR A 552 1.51 9.20 14.75
CA TYR A 552 2.05 9.04 13.37
C TYR A 552 1.71 10.20 12.43
N GLY A 553 1.78 11.43 12.91
CA GLY A 553 1.34 12.65 12.20
C GLY A 553 1.99 12.81 10.84
N TRP A 554 3.29 12.53 10.70
CA TRP A 554 4.02 12.58 9.42
C TRP A 554 3.45 11.58 8.40
N TRP A 555 3.21 10.32 8.79
CA TRP A 555 2.61 9.29 7.93
C TRP A 555 1.16 9.63 7.55
N ARG A 556 0.36 10.09 8.51
CA ARG A 556 -1.04 10.49 8.26
C ARG A 556 -1.11 11.69 7.30
N ALA A 557 -0.23 12.66 7.43
CA ALA A 557 -0.15 13.80 6.51
C ALA A 557 0.22 13.36 5.08
N ARG A 558 1.15 12.43 4.94
CA ARG A 558 1.54 11.83 3.66
C ARG A 558 0.35 11.19 2.92
N LEU A 559 -0.54 10.50 3.64
CA LEU A 559 -1.75 9.91 3.09
C LEU A 559 -2.85 10.95 2.83
N SER A 560 -3.23 11.75 3.84
CA SER A 560 -4.37 12.65 3.75
C SER A 560 -4.09 13.93 2.96
N GLN A 561 -2.86 14.49 3.06
CA GLN A 561 -2.51 15.78 2.44
C GLN A 561 -1.85 15.62 1.07
N GLN A 562 -1.29 14.44 0.73
CA GLN A 562 -0.66 14.19 -0.55
C GLN A 562 -1.42 13.17 -1.38
N MET A 563 -1.47 11.90 -0.95
CA MET A 563 -2.03 10.83 -1.75
C MET A 563 -3.53 11.01 -2.03
N ALA A 564 -4.33 11.34 -1.02
CA ALA A 564 -5.78 11.50 -1.15
C ALA A 564 -6.20 12.69 -2.04
N LYS A 565 -5.27 13.61 -2.38
CA LYS A 565 -5.54 14.69 -3.33
C LYS A 565 -5.68 14.19 -4.77
N TYR A 566 -5.03 13.07 -5.11
CA TYR A 566 -4.91 12.63 -6.49
C TYR A 566 -5.44 11.21 -6.71
N PHE A 567 -5.41 10.38 -5.69
CA PHE A 567 -5.70 8.95 -5.79
C PHE A 567 -6.92 8.57 -4.96
N SER A 568 -7.60 7.53 -5.41
CA SER A 568 -8.70 6.90 -4.66
C SER A 568 -8.35 5.48 -4.19
N ALA A 569 -7.21 4.96 -4.60
CA ALA A 569 -6.58 3.75 -4.09
C ALA A 569 -5.05 3.95 -4.04
N TYR A 570 -4.34 3.17 -3.21
CA TYR A 570 -2.88 3.20 -3.14
C TYR A 570 -2.30 1.84 -2.79
N ARG A 571 -1.05 1.61 -3.21
CA ARG A 571 -0.21 0.50 -2.78
C ARG A 571 0.71 1.02 -1.68
N ILE A 572 0.82 0.30 -0.58
CA ILE A 572 1.93 0.46 0.36
C ILE A 572 3.05 -0.45 -0.13
N ASP A 573 4.14 0.15 -0.54
CA ASP A 573 5.38 -0.53 -0.85
C ASP A 573 5.96 -1.15 0.42
N HIS A 574 6.40 -2.41 0.33
CA HIS A 574 6.97 -3.17 1.44
C HIS A 574 6.15 -3.08 2.73
N VAL A 575 4.87 -3.48 2.68
CA VAL A 575 3.96 -3.44 3.86
C VAL A 575 4.54 -4.21 5.04
N LEU A 576 5.40 -5.20 4.79
CA LEU A 576 6.15 -5.94 5.81
C LEU A 576 6.97 -5.02 6.72
N GLY A 577 7.38 -3.84 6.25
CA GLY A 577 8.11 -2.83 7.02
C GLY A 577 7.35 -2.28 8.23
N PHE A 578 6.01 -2.42 8.26
CA PHE A 578 5.16 -2.07 9.40
C PHE A 578 5.07 -3.19 10.44
N PHE A 579 5.37 -4.42 10.05
CA PHE A 579 5.53 -5.56 10.95
C PHE A 579 6.97 -5.61 11.48
N ARG A 580 7.92 -5.56 10.56
CA ARG A 580 9.36 -5.60 10.78
C ARG A 580 10.10 -5.02 9.59
N ILE A 581 11.25 -4.42 9.80
CA ILE A 581 12.13 -3.95 8.75
C ILE A 581 13.48 -4.66 8.84
N TRP A 582 14.08 -4.98 7.68
CA TRP A 582 15.46 -5.43 7.63
C TRP A 582 16.38 -4.24 7.77
N GLU A 583 17.13 -4.18 8.88
CA GLU A 583 17.96 -3.06 9.27
C GLU A 583 19.43 -3.47 9.25
N MET A 584 20.23 -2.68 8.55
CA MET A 584 21.68 -2.84 8.47
C MET A 584 22.38 -1.62 9.05
N PRO A 585 23.68 -1.77 9.48
CA PRO A 585 24.51 -0.62 9.80
C PRO A 585 24.66 0.32 8.59
N ASP A 586 24.82 1.63 8.82
CA ASP A 586 25.03 2.64 7.78
C ASP A 586 26.31 2.44 6.95
N HIS A 587 27.28 1.68 7.46
CA HIS A 587 28.51 1.32 6.77
C HIS A 587 28.43 0.02 5.96
N ALA A 588 27.29 -0.68 5.99
CA ALA A 588 27.04 -1.82 5.12
C ALA A 588 26.76 -1.37 3.68
N VAL A 589 27.14 -2.21 2.74
CA VAL A 589 26.85 -2.07 1.30
C VAL A 589 25.91 -3.18 0.84
N THR A 590 26.12 -4.40 1.38
CA THR A 590 25.24 -5.55 1.14
C THR A 590 24.16 -5.67 2.22
N GLY A 591 23.14 -6.50 1.96
CA GLY A 591 22.07 -6.79 2.93
C GLY A 591 22.40 -7.89 3.93
N LEU A 592 23.53 -8.60 3.77
CA LEU A 592 23.79 -9.86 4.45
C LEU A 592 23.93 -9.74 5.97
N MET A 593 24.53 -8.65 6.45
CA MET A 593 24.76 -8.39 7.88
C MET A 593 23.63 -7.57 8.52
N GLY A 594 22.41 -7.73 8.03
CA GLY A 594 21.22 -7.11 8.59
C GLY A 594 20.51 -7.96 9.65
N ARG A 595 19.55 -7.35 10.32
CA ARG A 595 18.64 -7.98 11.29
C ARG A 595 17.24 -7.42 11.16
N PHE A 596 16.23 -8.18 11.60
CA PHE A 596 14.87 -7.64 11.69
C PHE A 596 14.72 -6.69 12.89
N ARG A 597 14.01 -5.59 12.69
CA ARG A 597 13.63 -4.64 13.72
C ARG A 597 12.13 -4.35 13.65
N PRO A 598 11.33 -4.48 14.76
CA PRO A 598 11.79 -4.99 16.06
C PRO A 598 12.06 -6.49 16.03
N SER A 599 12.88 -6.97 16.99
CA SER A 599 13.08 -8.40 17.22
C SER A 599 13.52 -8.67 18.66
N ILE A 600 13.23 -9.89 19.13
CA ILE A 600 13.65 -10.41 20.43
C ILE A 600 14.99 -11.11 20.22
N PRO A 601 16.12 -10.57 20.71
CA PRO A 601 17.45 -11.15 20.54
C PRO A 601 17.62 -12.47 21.32
N LEU A 602 18.70 -13.17 21.02
CA LEU A 602 19.26 -14.22 21.88
C LEU A 602 20.06 -13.57 23.00
N SER A 603 19.89 -14.00 24.24
CA SER A 603 20.74 -13.52 25.35
C SER A 603 21.93 -14.44 25.63
N THR A 604 22.97 -13.87 26.24
CA THR A 604 24.13 -14.63 26.75
C THR A 604 23.67 -15.80 27.61
N GLU A 605 22.76 -15.54 28.58
CA GLU A 605 22.31 -16.55 29.53
C GLU A 605 21.52 -17.69 28.86
N GLU A 606 20.77 -17.35 27.79
CA GLU A 606 20.04 -18.34 26.97
C GLU A 606 21.02 -19.29 26.26
N LEU A 607 22.07 -18.75 25.66
CA LEU A 607 23.09 -19.48 24.93
C LEU A 607 23.99 -20.32 25.86
N GLU A 608 24.40 -19.73 26.99
CA GLU A 608 25.22 -20.42 28.05
C GLU A 608 24.48 -21.63 28.63
N ARG A 609 23.16 -21.51 28.84
CA ARG A 609 22.34 -22.62 29.36
C ARG A 609 22.34 -23.82 28.41
N GLU A 610 22.48 -23.57 27.13
CA GLU A 610 22.55 -24.58 26.06
C GLU A 610 24.00 -25.01 25.76
N GLY A 611 25.01 -24.53 26.53
CA GLY A 611 26.42 -24.93 26.42
C GLY A 611 27.21 -24.15 25.36
N ILE A 612 26.76 -22.97 24.95
CA ILE A 612 27.51 -22.09 24.03
C ILE A 612 28.19 -20.98 24.84
N TRP A 613 29.53 -20.91 24.77
CA TRP A 613 30.35 -20.04 25.61
C TRP A 613 31.31 -19.13 24.84
N ASP A 614 31.77 -19.51 23.66
CA ASP A 614 32.76 -18.76 22.90
C ASP A 614 32.10 -17.66 22.03
N PHE A 615 31.53 -16.65 22.69
CA PHE A 615 30.86 -15.55 22.03
C PHE A 615 31.81 -14.70 21.20
N GLN A 616 33.09 -14.64 21.51
CA GLN A 616 34.09 -13.90 20.74
C GLN A 616 34.28 -14.55 19.38
N ARG A 617 34.53 -15.86 19.33
CA ARG A 617 34.64 -16.61 18.06
C ARG A 617 33.39 -16.52 17.22
N LEU A 618 32.22 -16.64 17.85
CA LEU A 618 30.95 -16.66 17.13
C LEU A 618 30.53 -15.29 16.56
N SER A 619 31.02 -14.18 17.17
CA SER A 619 30.55 -12.82 16.82
C SER A 619 31.62 -11.94 16.17
N THR A 620 32.76 -12.47 15.78
CA THR A 620 33.82 -11.79 15.04
C THR A 620 34.10 -12.54 13.74
N PRO A 621 34.57 -11.84 12.68
CA PRO A 621 34.94 -12.48 11.41
C PRO A 621 35.95 -13.60 11.64
N TYR A 622 35.62 -14.82 11.20
CA TYR A 622 36.45 -16.00 11.41
C TYR A 622 37.48 -16.14 10.30
N VAL A 623 38.65 -15.48 10.47
CA VAL A 623 39.74 -15.48 9.48
C VAL A 623 40.88 -16.37 9.96
N ARG A 624 41.16 -17.40 9.18
CA ARG A 624 42.24 -18.40 9.47
C ARG A 624 43.12 -18.53 8.23
N CYS A 625 44.39 -18.96 8.45
CA CYS A 625 45.38 -19.15 7.41
C CYS A 625 44.84 -20.00 6.24
N HIS A 626 44.21 -21.14 6.50
CA HIS A 626 43.70 -22.03 5.47
C HIS A 626 42.55 -21.42 4.64
N ILE A 627 41.74 -20.51 5.25
CA ILE A 627 40.68 -19.77 4.55
C ILE A 627 41.30 -18.74 3.62
N LEU A 628 42.32 -17.99 4.12
CA LEU A 628 43.07 -17.03 3.30
C LEU A 628 43.76 -17.71 2.12
N GLN A 629 44.40 -18.87 2.35
CA GLN A 629 45.01 -19.67 1.28
C GLN A 629 43.97 -20.14 0.25
N GLY A 630 42.81 -20.59 0.70
CA GLY A 630 41.72 -21.04 -0.19
C GLY A 630 41.17 -19.91 -1.06
N LYS A 631 41.06 -18.71 -0.53
CA LYS A 631 40.48 -17.56 -1.25
C LYS A 631 41.49 -16.82 -2.14
N PHE A 632 42.78 -16.71 -1.71
CA PHE A 632 43.77 -15.87 -2.40
C PHE A 632 44.95 -16.65 -3.02
N GLY A 633 45.00 -18.01 -2.84
CA GLY A 633 46.08 -18.84 -3.39
C GLY A 633 47.44 -18.36 -2.94
N ASP A 634 48.41 -18.23 -3.87
CA ASP A 634 49.78 -17.83 -3.56
C ASP A 634 49.92 -16.41 -3.00
N ARG A 635 48.92 -15.56 -3.18
CA ARG A 635 48.91 -14.15 -2.70
C ARG A 635 48.47 -14.01 -1.22
N TRP A 636 48.05 -15.10 -0.58
CA TRP A 636 47.44 -15.04 0.76
C TRP A 636 48.32 -14.32 1.82
N THR A 637 49.66 -14.45 1.76
CA THR A 637 50.59 -13.77 2.71
C THR A 637 50.60 -12.26 2.51
N GLU A 638 50.65 -11.81 1.27
CA GLU A 638 50.55 -10.39 0.92
C GLU A 638 49.24 -9.79 1.40
N VAL A 639 48.13 -10.48 1.15
CA VAL A 639 46.80 -10.05 1.60
C VAL A 639 46.71 -10.04 3.12
N ALA A 640 47.27 -11.04 3.79
CA ALA A 640 47.32 -11.09 5.26
C ALA A 640 48.08 -9.88 5.84
N GLU A 641 49.27 -9.56 5.31
CA GLU A 641 50.04 -8.39 5.72
C GLU A 641 49.36 -7.06 5.47
N ASN A 642 48.62 -6.94 4.37
CA ASN A 642 47.96 -5.69 3.96
C ASN A 642 46.71 -5.40 4.80
N TYR A 643 45.81 -6.38 4.98
CA TYR A 643 44.46 -6.16 5.48
C TYR A 643 44.21 -6.64 6.89
N PHE A 644 45.13 -7.48 7.48
CA PHE A 644 44.87 -8.15 8.74
C PHE A 644 46.04 -7.98 9.74
N ASP A 645 45.69 -8.12 11.01
CA ASP A 645 46.65 -8.31 12.12
C ASP A 645 46.55 -9.74 12.62
N GLU A 646 47.69 -10.43 12.80
CA GLU A 646 47.74 -11.74 13.45
C GLU A 646 47.66 -11.55 14.97
N PHE A 647 46.57 -12.02 15.59
CA PHE A 647 46.38 -11.91 17.06
C PHE A 647 46.71 -13.20 17.81
N GLU A 648 46.67 -14.33 17.14
CA GLU A 648 47.07 -15.65 17.60
C GLU A 648 47.66 -16.41 16.40
N HIS A 649 48.46 -17.43 16.64
CA HIS A 649 49.15 -18.16 15.58
C HIS A 649 48.18 -18.65 14.49
N LEU A 650 48.37 -18.16 13.25
CA LEU A 650 47.53 -18.43 12.06
C LEU A 650 46.09 -17.97 12.18
N CYS A 651 45.79 -17.09 13.12
CA CYS A 651 44.49 -16.49 13.36
C CYS A 651 44.57 -14.98 13.14
N TYR A 652 43.70 -14.44 12.31
CA TYR A 652 43.74 -13.06 11.81
C TYR A 652 42.49 -12.30 12.16
N GLN A 653 42.64 -10.98 12.35
CA GLN A 653 41.50 -10.02 12.44
C GLN A 653 41.75 -8.87 11.47
N PHE A 654 40.66 -8.28 10.94
CA PHE A 654 40.79 -7.10 10.10
C PHE A 654 41.43 -5.94 10.84
N LYS A 655 42.35 -5.25 10.19
CA LYS A 655 42.83 -3.96 10.68
C LYS A 655 41.68 -2.96 10.75
N GLU A 656 41.78 -1.97 11.63
CA GLU A 656 40.70 -1.01 11.86
C GLU A 656 40.30 -0.24 10.56
N GLU A 657 41.28 -0.02 9.66
CA GLU A 657 41.07 0.66 8.39
C GLU A 657 40.26 -0.16 7.37
N TYR A 658 40.05 -1.47 7.61
CA TYR A 658 39.36 -2.40 6.66
C TYR A 658 38.26 -3.23 7.32
N ASN A 659 37.84 -2.88 8.50
CA ASN A 659 36.89 -3.68 9.29
C ASN A 659 35.39 -3.42 8.94
N THR A 660 35.13 -2.73 7.84
CA THR A 660 33.76 -2.51 7.32
C THR A 660 33.76 -2.56 5.79
N GLU A 661 32.59 -2.89 5.19
CA GLU A 661 32.47 -2.96 3.74
C GLU A 661 32.85 -1.64 3.04
N LYS A 662 32.36 -0.49 3.53
CA LYS A 662 32.71 0.84 2.97
C LYS A 662 34.20 1.14 3.05
N LYS A 663 34.88 0.75 4.11
CA LYS A 663 36.33 0.92 4.25
C LYS A 663 37.09 0.03 3.26
N ILE A 664 36.67 -1.21 3.07
CA ILE A 664 37.25 -2.12 2.07
C ILE A 664 37.10 -1.54 0.67
N ILE A 665 35.89 -1.02 0.33
CA ILE A 665 35.68 -0.36 -0.96
C ILE A 665 36.65 0.80 -1.16
N SER A 666 36.75 1.69 -0.19
CA SER A 666 37.65 2.86 -0.28
C SER A 666 39.09 2.44 -0.52
N ALA A 667 39.51 1.34 0.11
CA ALA A 667 40.86 0.81 -0.02
C ALA A 667 41.11 0.09 -1.38
N THR A 668 40.08 -0.55 -1.95
CA THR A 668 40.21 -1.32 -3.18
C THR A 668 39.81 -0.55 -4.45
N THR A 669 39.34 0.69 -4.32
CA THR A 669 38.98 1.53 -5.46
C THR A 669 40.23 2.11 -6.11
N LEU A 670 40.44 1.80 -7.38
CA LEU A 670 41.55 2.25 -8.17
C LEU A 670 41.27 3.60 -8.84
N LYS A 671 42.32 4.30 -9.25
CA LYS A 671 42.21 5.57 -10.00
C LYS A 671 41.63 5.33 -11.42
N ASP A 672 40.98 6.34 -12.00
CA ASP A 672 40.31 6.31 -13.32
C ASP A 672 41.19 5.84 -14.48
N ASN A 673 42.49 5.85 -14.35
CA ASN A 673 43.44 5.42 -15.37
C ASN A 673 43.97 3.98 -15.20
N ALA A 674 43.39 3.20 -14.29
CA ALA A 674 43.79 1.81 -14.09
C ALA A 674 43.38 0.94 -15.29
N SER A 675 44.14 -0.14 -15.54
CA SER A 675 43.79 -1.08 -16.62
C SER A 675 42.51 -1.87 -16.24
N SER A 676 41.72 -2.28 -17.24
CA SER A 676 40.54 -3.12 -17.02
C SER A 676 40.85 -4.41 -16.25
N PHE A 677 42.00 -5.00 -16.45
CA PHE A 677 42.46 -6.17 -15.71
C PHE A 677 42.70 -5.86 -14.22
N ALA A 678 43.34 -4.73 -13.90
CA ALA A 678 43.57 -4.32 -12.52
C ALA A 678 42.24 -4.00 -11.80
N ILE A 679 41.26 -3.42 -12.50
CA ILE A 679 39.93 -3.14 -11.97
C ILE A 679 39.22 -4.46 -11.63
N GLN A 680 39.21 -5.43 -12.54
CA GLN A 680 38.61 -6.75 -12.31
C GLN A 680 39.27 -7.51 -11.14
N GLU A 681 40.58 -7.42 -11.03
CA GLU A 681 41.33 -8.05 -9.92
C GLU A 681 40.97 -7.39 -8.58
N ALA A 682 40.90 -6.06 -8.54
CA ALA A 682 40.51 -5.32 -7.34
C ALA A 682 39.05 -5.62 -6.92
N GLU A 683 38.14 -5.77 -7.88
CA GLU A 683 36.75 -6.17 -7.64
C GLU A 683 36.66 -7.60 -7.11
N ALA A 684 37.44 -8.53 -7.67
CA ALA A 684 37.50 -9.91 -7.18
C ALA A 684 38.07 -10.00 -5.75
N ASP A 685 39.13 -9.21 -5.46
CA ASP A 685 39.68 -9.13 -4.12
C ASP A 685 38.70 -8.50 -3.12
N ARG A 686 37.96 -7.48 -3.52
CA ARG A 686 36.92 -6.86 -2.73
C ARG A 686 35.84 -7.89 -2.34
N THR A 687 35.38 -8.69 -3.30
CA THR A 687 34.37 -9.74 -3.06
C THR A 687 34.90 -10.77 -2.05
N ARG A 688 36.15 -11.22 -2.20
CA ARG A 688 36.77 -12.16 -1.26
C ARG A 688 36.93 -11.59 0.15
N LEU A 689 37.27 -10.29 0.26
CA LEU A 689 37.38 -9.59 1.55
C LEU A 689 36.01 -9.44 2.21
N PHE A 690 34.95 -9.16 1.43
CA PHE A 690 33.57 -9.16 1.95
C PHE A 690 33.18 -10.52 2.49
N ASP A 691 33.47 -11.61 1.74
CA ASP A 691 33.21 -12.98 2.20
C ASP A 691 33.87 -13.25 3.56
N LEU A 692 35.14 -12.78 3.76
CA LEU A 692 35.84 -12.93 5.03
C LEU A 692 35.22 -12.07 6.14
N LEU A 693 34.78 -10.87 5.81
CA LEU A 693 34.10 -10.00 6.79
C LEU A 693 32.76 -10.62 7.26
N HIS A 694 32.13 -11.38 6.38
CA HIS A 694 30.84 -12.05 6.62
C HIS A 694 30.95 -13.45 7.26
N GLU A 695 32.15 -13.95 7.53
CA GLU A 695 32.40 -15.21 8.25
C GLU A 695 32.07 -15.07 9.74
N VAL A 696 30.79 -14.77 10.05
CA VAL A 696 30.24 -14.54 11.38
C VAL A 696 29.03 -15.44 11.59
N ILE A 697 28.84 -15.99 12.76
CA ILE A 697 27.67 -16.82 13.12
C ILE A 697 26.61 -16.01 13.85
N LEU A 698 27.04 -15.21 14.82
CA LEU A 698 26.16 -14.34 15.63
C LEU A 698 26.58 -12.87 15.45
N MET A 699 25.66 -11.99 15.23
CA MET A 699 25.88 -10.55 15.24
C MET A 699 25.59 -10.01 16.63
N ARG A 700 26.55 -9.34 17.23
CA ARG A 700 26.45 -8.75 18.58
C ARG A 700 25.65 -7.46 18.52
N ASP A 701 24.74 -7.24 19.46
CA ASP A 701 24.02 -5.96 19.56
C ASP A 701 24.98 -4.82 19.90
N ARG A 702 24.78 -3.64 19.31
CA ARG A 702 25.67 -2.49 19.49
C ARG A 702 25.49 -1.81 20.84
N ASP A 703 24.26 -1.79 21.35
CA ASP A 703 23.90 -1.09 22.58
C ASP A 703 23.96 -2.00 23.79
N ASP A 704 23.81 -3.32 23.60
CA ASP A 704 23.84 -4.33 24.65
C ASP A 704 24.71 -5.54 24.25
N PRO A 705 25.98 -5.59 24.66
CA PRO A 705 26.90 -6.67 24.30
C PRO A 705 26.48 -8.07 24.76
N SER A 706 25.49 -8.19 25.67
CA SER A 706 24.94 -9.46 26.14
C SER A 706 23.89 -10.05 25.20
N LYS A 707 23.56 -9.36 24.11
CA LYS A 707 22.52 -9.73 23.13
C LYS A 707 23.11 -10.05 21.77
N PHE A 708 22.51 -11.04 21.10
CA PHE A 708 22.98 -11.54 19.82
C PHE A 708 21.83 -11.77 18.85
N TYR A 709 22.15 -11.67 17.56
CA TYR A 709 21.25 -11.98 16.44
C TYR A 709 21.92 -13.02 15.55
N PRO A 710 21.26 -14.13 15.18
CA PRO A 710 21.81 -15.06 14.21
C PRO A 710 22.01 -14.37 12.85
N ARG A 711 23.21 -14.54 12.28
CA ARG A 711 23.45 -14.09 10.90
C ARG A 711 22.63 -14.92 9.93
N PHE A 712 22.00 -14.28 8.96
CA PHE A 712 21.21 -15.00 7.96
C PHE A 712 22.09 -15.97 7.14
N GLY A 713 21.70 -17.27 7.08
CA GLY A 713 22.51 -18.30 6.44
C GLY A 713 23.84 -18.59 7.16
N MET A 714 23.88 -18.47 8.49
CA MET A 714 25.09 -18.76 9.30
C MET A 714 25.63 -20.17 9.07
N ASP A 715 24.75 -21.14 8.75
CA ASP A 715 25.10 -22.53 8.50
C ASP A 715 25.86 -22.77 7.18
N LYS A 716 26.03 -21.72 6.36
CA LYS A 716 26.84 -21.73 5.13
C LYS A 716 28.25 -21.20 5.31
N THR A 717 28.63 -20.79 6.54
CA THR A 717 29.95 -20.25 6.85
C THR A 717 30.95 -21.36 7.19
N VAL A 718 32.22 -21.14 6.83
CA VAL A 718 33.32 -22.04 7.27
C VAL A 718 33.43 -22.04 8.80
N SER A 719 33.20 -20.89 9.43
CA SER A 719 33.13 -20.77 10.88
C SER A 719 32.14 -21.74 11.52
N PHE A 720 30.96 -21.92 10.89
CA PHE A 720 29.95 -22.87 11.37
C PHE A 720 30.38 -24.31 11.14
N ASP A 721 30.93 -24.61 9.96
CA ASP A 721 31.35 -25.97 9.59
C ASP A 721 32.46 -26.52 10.53
N GLU A 722 33.24 -25.65 11.13
CA GLU A 722 34.31 -26.00 12.08
C GLU A 722 33.88 -26.04 13.57
N LEU A 723 32.58 -25.92 13.85
CA LEU A 723 32.02 -26.16 15.18
C LEU A 723 31.81 -27.66 15.45
N ASP A 724 31.73 -28.01 16.71
CA ASP A 724 31.30 -29.32 17.14
C ASP A 724 29.80 -29.56 16.86
N ASP A 725 29.38 -30.82 16.83
CA ASP A 725 28.01 -31.20 16.47
C ASP A 725 26.98 -30.69 17.48
N HIS A 726 27.32 -30.56 18.77
CA HIS A 726 26.42 -30.02 19.77
C HIS A 726 26.15 -28.53 19.49
N SER A 727 27.18 -27.73 19.31
CA SER A 727 27.09 -26.30 19.01
C SER A 727 26.33 -26.06 17.71
N LYS A 728 26.58 -26.85 16.65
CA LYS A 728 25.83 -26.78 15.38
C LYS A 728 24.33 -26.99 15.59
N ASN A 729 23.96 -28.02 16.35
CA ASN A 729 22.54 -28.35 16.57
C ASN A 729 21.83 -27.27 17.40
N VAL A 730 22.46 -26.75 18.46
CA VAL A 730 21.93 -25.68 19.29
C VAL A 730 21.73 -24.42 18.45
N LEU A 731 22.76 -23.99 17.71
CA LEU A 731 22.69 -22.78 16.90
C LEU A 731 21.65 -22.87 15.79
N LYS A 732 21.50 -24.03 15.12
CA LYS A 732 20.41 -24.26 14.13
C LYS A 732 19.03 -24.18 14.78
N SER A 733 18.86 -24.74 15.98
CA SER A 733 17.60 -24.64 16.73
C SER A 733 17.26 -23.18 17.07
N LYS A 734 18.25 -22.41 17.57
CA LYS A 734 18.09 -20.98 17.89
C LYS A 734 17.83 -20.12 16.64
N TYR A 735 18.47 -20.45 15.52
CA TYR A 735 18.22 -19.81 14.22
C TYR A 735 16.77 -19.99 13.79
N ASN A 736 16.25 -21.22 13.81
CA ASN A 736 14.88 -21.51 13.43
C ASN A 736 13.87 -20.80 14.36
N ASP A 737 14.11 -20.85 15.66
CA ASP A 737 13.29 -20.14 16.63
C ASP A 737 13.30 -18.62 16.39
N TYR A 738 14.49 -18.03 16.17
CA TYR A 738 14.64 -16.59 15.93
C TYR A 738 13.91 -16.12 14.66
N PHE A 739 14.07 -16.79 13.52
CA PHE A 739 13.54 -16.33 12.24
C PHE A 739 12.08 -16.71 12.01
N PHE A 740 11.58 -17.82 12.60
CA PHE A 740 10.29 -18.40 12.22
C PHE A 740 9.29 -18.55 13.36
N HIS A 741 9.65 -18.30 14.63
CA HIS A 741 8.76 -18.56 15.75
C HIS A 741 8.67 -17.43 16.79
N ARG A 742 9.76 -17.06 17.47
CA ARG A 742 9.70 -16.17 18.65
C ARG A 742 9.22 -14.76 18.38
N GLN A 743 9.23 -14.30 17.13
CA GLN A 743 8.94 -12.93 16.77
C GLN A 743 7.47 -12.68 16.37
N GLU A 744 6.70 -13.72 16.07
CA GLU A 744 5.39 -13.62 15.42
C GLU A 744 4.42 -12.68 16.15
N GLN A 745 4.32 -12.80 17.48
CA GLN A 745 3.44 -11.94 18.27
C GLN A 745 3.93 -10.49 18.30
N LEU A 746 5.24 -10.27 18.44
CA LEU A 746 5.85 -8.95 18.44
C LEU A 746 5.57 -8.22 17.11
N TRP A 747 5.73 -8.91 16.00
CA TRP A 747 5.49 -8.34 14.67
C TRP A 747 4.01 -8.05 14.41
N ARG A 748 3.13 -8.94 14.85
CA ARG A 748 1.68 -8.70 14.82
C ARG A 748 1.30 -7.44 15.59
N ASP A 749 1.77 -7.31 16.82
CA ASP A 749 1.44 -6.18 17.71
C ASP A 749 1.99 -4.86 17.13
N ASN A 750 3.20 -4.88 16.54
CA ASN A 750 3.79 -3.72 15.88
C ASN A 750 2.92 -3.22 14.71
N ALA A 751 2.45 -4.13 13.87
CA ALA A 751 1.58 -3.78 12.74
C ALA A 751 0.23 -3.24 13.21
N LEU A 752 -0.40 -3.86 14.22
CA LEU A 752 -1.69 -3.41 14.77
C LEU A 752 -1.59 -2.09 15.56
N MET A 753 -0.39 -1.69 15.98
CA MET A 753 -0.17 -0.38 16.58
C MET A 753 -0.08 0.73 15.54
N THR A 754 0.49 0.47 14.36
CA THR A 754 0.81 1.48 13.34
C THR A 754 -0.23 1.56 12.22
N LEU A 755 -0.56 0.44 11.57
CA LEU A 755 -1.41 0.42 10.38
C LEU A 755 -2.81 1.03 10.58
N PRO A 756 -3.54 0.79 11.69
CA PRO A 756 -4.87 1.39 11.88
C PRO A 756 -4.86 2.92 11.86
N ALA A 757 -3.83 3.57 12.43
CA ALA A 757 -3.71 5.03 12.42
C ALA A 757 -3.55 5.58 10.99
N LEU A 758 -2.83 4.86 10.12
CA LEU A 758 -2.66 5.21 8.73
C LEU A 758 -3.93 5.00 7.92
N LEU A 759 -4.53 3.82 8.03
CA LEU A 759 -5.74 3.44 7.28
C LEU A 759 -6.94 4.35 7.58
N ASN A 760 -7.04 4.83 8.82
CA ASN A 760 -8.09 5.75 9.24
C ASN A 760 -7.84 7.21 8.82
N SER A 761 -6.68 7.52 8.24
CA SER A 761 -6.34 8.89 7.79
C SER A 761 -6.91 9.24 6.42
N SER A 762 -7.46 8.27 5.68
CA SER A 762 -8.04 8.50 4.35
C SER A 762 -9.10 7.44 3.99
N ASP A 763 -9.98 7.81 3.05
CA ASP A 763 -11.02 6.92 2.50
C ASP A 763 -10.58 6.20 1.21
N MET A 764 -9.28 6.12 0.96
CA MET A 764 -8.70 5.39 -0.17
C MET A 764 -8.66 3.88 0.11
N LEU A 765 -8.83 3.06 -0.95
CA LEU A 765 -8.57 1.62 -0.86
C LEU A 765 -7.06 1.37 -0.70
N CYS A 766 -6.69 0.58 0.31
CA CYS A 766 -5.30 0.21 0.56
C CYS A 766 -4.97 -1.19 0.03
N CYS A 767 -3.85 -1.30 -0.69
CA CYS A 767 -3.24 -2.57 -1.11
C CYS A 767 -1.83 -2.64 -0.52
N GLY A 768 -1.46 -3.76 0.11
CA GLY A 768 -0.11 -3.99 0.61
C GLY A 768 0.73 -4.78 -0.39
N GLU A 769 2.00 -4.42 -0.56
CA GLU A 769 2.98 -5.31 -1.19
C GLU A 769 3.53 -6.22 -0.10
N ASP A 770 3.13 -7.51 -0.15
CA ASP A 770 3.43 -8.55 0.83
C ASP A 770 4.25 -9.69 0.20
N LEU A 771 5.27 -9.34 -0.56
CA LEU A 771 6.17 -10.28 -1.24
C LEU A 771 7.44 -10.54 -0.41
N GLY A 772 8.13 -11.65 -0.71
CA GLY A 772 9.40 -12.05 -0.08
C GLY A 772 9.21 -13.01 1.10
N MET A 773 10.02 -12.86 2.16
CA MET A 773 9.94 -13.68 3.37
C MET A 773 8.78 -13.21 4.26
N VAL A 774 7.59 -13.74 4.05
CA VAL A 774 6.35 -13.30 4.72
C VAL A 774 6.12 -14.08 6.02
N PRO A 775 6.08 -13.41 7.22
CA PRO A 775 5.70 -14.05 8.48
C PRO A 775 4.25 -14.57 8.48
N ALA A 776 3.98 -15.60 9.28
CA ALA A 776 2.65 -16.18 9.36
C ALA A 776 1.57 -15.22 9.88
N CYS A 777 1.94 -14.23 10.69
CA CYS A 777 1.02 -13.20 11.21
C CYS A 777 0.54 -12.20 10.16
N VAL A 778 1.17 -12.08 8.99
CA VAL A 778 0.90 -11.01 8.02
C VAL A 778 -0.48 -11.15 7.40
N GLN A 779 -0.79 -12.30 6.77
CA GLN A 779 -2.07 -12.50 6.10
C GLN A 779 -3.29 -12.30 7.01
N PRO A 780 -3.30 -12.86 8.24
CA PRO A 780 -4.37 -12.60 9.21
C PRO A 780 -4.54 -11.10 9.53
N VAL A 781 -3.45 -10.35 9.68
CA VAL A 781 -3.52 -8.91 9.98
C VAL A 781 -4.01 -8.11 8.76
N LEU A 782 -3.53 -8.41 7.55
CA LEU A 782 -4.03 -7.74 6.34
C LEU A 782 -5.54 -7.97 6.17
N SER A 783 -6.00 -9.20 6.38
CA SER A 783 -7.42 -9.55 6.34
C SER A 783 -8.22 -8.83 7.43
N GLU A 784 -7.74 -8.80 8.68
CA GLU A 784 -8.38 -8.10 9.81
C GLU A 784 -8.53 -6.59 9.53
N LEU A 785 -7.55 -5.98 8.89
CA LEU A 785 -7.53 -4.54 8.58
C LEU A 785 -8.17 -4.19 7.23
N GLY A 786 -8.60 -5.17 6.44
CA GLY A 786 -9.20 -4.95 5.13
C GLY A 786 -8.23 -4.44 4.07
N LEU A 787 -6.94 -4.83 4.14
CA LEU A 787 -5.95 -4.57 3.11
C LEU A 787 -5.94 -5.70 2.08
N LEU A 788 -5.77 -5.35 0.79
CA LEU A 788 -5.56 -6.34 -0.25
C LEU A 788 -4.09 -6.75 -0.29
N GLY A 789 -3.82 -8.06 -0.27
CA GLY A 789 -2.49 -8.61 -0.54
C GLY A 789 -2.17 -8.68 -2.03
N LEU A 790 -0.90 -8.84 -2.38
CA LEU A 790 -0.42 -8.97 -3.76
C LEU A 790 -0.12 -10.44 -4.09
N ARG A 791 -0.60 -10.91 -5.25
CA ARG A 791 -0.35 -12.27 -5.75
C ARG A 791 0.29 -12.21 -7.14
N ILE A 792 1.56 -12.56 -7.20
CA ILE A 792 2.32 -12.68 -8.45
C ILE A 792 2.53 -14.16 -8.74
N GLN A 793 2.06 -14.64 -9.90
CA GLN A 793 1.99 -16.07 -10.22
C GLN A 793 3.33 -16.78 -10.10
N ARG A 794 4.42 -16.15 -10.50
CA ARG A 794 5.78 -16.72 -10.41
C ARG A 794 6.45 -16.56 -9.04
N MET A 795 5.78 -15.94 -8.07
CA MET A 795 6.25 -15.72 -6.70
C MET A 795 5.19 -16.24 -5.71
N PRO A 796 4.99 -17.58 -5.61
CA PRO A 796 3.94 -18.15 -4.79
C PRO A 796 4.18 -17.84 -3.30
N SER A 797 3.11 -17.57 -2.57
CA SER A 797 3.17 -17.30 -1.12
C SER A 797 3.27 -18.59 -0.30
N ALA A 798 2.87 -19.76 -0.87
CA ALA A 798 2.86 -21.03 -0.15
C ALA A 798 4.22 -21.73 -0.26
N PRO A 799 4.80 -22.21 0.87
CA PRO A 799 6.05 -22.94 0.85
C PRO A 799 5.98 -24.21 -0.01
N GLY A 800 7.00 -24.47 -0.82
CA GLY A 800 7.12 -25.67 -1.66
C GLY A 800 6.35 -25.61 -2.98
N GLN A 801 5.64 -24.54 -3.27
CA GLN A 801 5.06 -24.29 -4.60
C GLN A 801 6.07 -23.57 -5.48
N GLU A 802 6.19 -24.03 -6.75
CA GLU A 802 7.02 -23.34 -7.75
C GLU A 802 6.27 -22.19 -8.42
N PHE A 803 4.95 -22.33 -8.61
CA PHE A 803 4.07 -21.34 -9.23
C PHE A 803 2.77 -21.18 -8.44
N GLY A 804 2.25 -19.97 -8.36
CA GLY A 804 0.92 -19.72 -7.82
C GLY A 804 -0.16 -20.13 -8.83
N ASN A 805 -1.24 -20.74 -8.34
CA ASN A 805 -2.40 -21.02 -9.16
C ASN A 805 -3.43 -19.88 -9.00
N PRO A 806 -3.73 -19.09 -10.06
CA PRO A 806 -4.68 -17.99 -9.95
C PRO A 806 -6.09 -18.39 -9.49
N ALA A 807 -6.50 -19.64 -9.74
CA ALA A 807 -7.79 -20.15 -9.30
C ALA A 807 -7.93 -20.29 -7.76
N ASP A 808 -6.80 -20.41 -7.05
CA ASP A 808 -6.75 -20.59 -5.60
C ASP A 808 -6.55 -19.26 -4.83
N TYR A 809 -6.47 -18.12 -5.52
CA TYR A 809 -6.26 -16.82 -4.87
C TYR A 809 -7.48 -16.38 -4.07
N GLU A 810 -7.24 -15.76 -2.93
CA GLU A 810 -8.29 -15.19 -2.09
C GLU A 810 -8.88 -13.93 -2.74
N TYR A 811 -10.16 -13.65 -2.43
CA TYR A 811 -10.84 -12.46 -2.95
C TYR A 811 -10.13 -11.15 -2.60
N MET A 812 -9.63 -11.04 -1.35
CA MET A 812 -8.97 -9.85 -0.81
C MET A 812 -7.56 -9.66 -1.37
N THR A 813 -7.38 -9.81 -2.69
CA THR A 813 -6.07 -9.74 -3.35
C THR A 813 -6.11 -8.93 -4.64
N VAL A 814 -4.92 -8.47 -5.02
CA VAL A 814 -4.57 -7.99 -6.36
C VAL A 814 -3.70 -9.06 -6.99
N CYS A 815 -4.03 -9.54 -8.19
CA CYS A 815 -3.21 -10.52 -8.89
C CYS A 815 -2.64 -9.99 -10.21
N ALA A 816 -1.47 -10.50 -10.57
CA ALA A 816 -0.79 -10.21 -11.83
C ALA A 816 0.20 -11.33 -12.21
N PRO A 817 0.51 -11.53 -13.51
CA PRO A 817 1.57 -12.44 -13.92
C PRO A 817 2.97 -11.92 -13.63
N SER A 818 3.15 -10.59 -13.67
CA SER A 818 4.41 -9.90 -13.41
C SER A 818 4.18 -8.56 -12.71
N CYS A 819 5.25 -7.93 -12.24
CA CYS A 819 5.24 -6.58 -11.69
C CYS A 819 6.48 -5.79 -12.17
N HIS A 820 6.55 -4.51 -11.81
CA HIS A 820 7.65 -3.62 -12.18
C HIS A 820 9.00 -3.98 -11.52
N ASP A 821 9.02 -4.76 -10.43
CA ASP A 821 10.23 -5.17 -9.71
C ASP A 821 10.91 -6.42 -10.29
N SER A 822 10.41 -6.92 -11.40
CA SER A 822 10.92 -8.15 -12.00
C SER A 822 10.76 -8.11 -13.52
N SER A 823 11.36 -9.09 -14.22
CA SER A 823 11.19 -9.24 -15.66
C SER A 823 9.71 -9.34 -16.05
N THR A 824 9.37 -8.87 -17.25
CA THR A 824 8.01 -9.02 -17.81
C THR A 824 7.64 -10.50 -17.97
N MET A 825 6.37 -10.79 -18.19
CA MET A 825 5.90 -12.17 -18.49
C MET A 825 6.68 -12.78 -19.66
N ARG A 826 6.93 -12.00 -20.72
CA ARG A 826 7.70 -12.46 -21.90
C ARG A 826 9.16 -12.74 -21.55
N ALA A 827 9.85 -11.82 -20.88
CA ALA A 827 11.24 -12.02 -20.49
C ALA A 827 11.40 -13.22 -19.56
N TRP A 828 10.53 -13.35 -18.56
CA TRP A 828 10.53 -14.50 -17.65
C TRP A 828 10.32 -15.85 -18.35
N TRP A 829 9.49 -15.87 -19.40
CA TRP A 829 9.26 -17.05 -20.22
C TRP A 829 10.54 -17.49 -20.98
N GLU A 830 11.30 -16.53 -21.46
CA GLU A 830 12.49 -16.76 -22.29
C GLU A 830 13.76 -17.06 -21.46
N GLU A 831 13.78 -16.71 -20.15
CA GLU A 831 14.97 -16.84 -19.26
C GLU A 831 15.39 -18.29 -18.99
N ASP A 832 14.46 -19.26 -18.86
CA ASP A 832 14.74 -20.64 -18.44
C ASP A 832 13.82 -21.64 -19.13
N GLU A 833 14.40 -22.50 -19.96
CA GLU A 833 13.68 -23.50 -20.74
C GLU A 833 13.00 -24.56 -19.86
N GLY A 834 13.68 -25.05 -18.83
CA GLY A 834 13.13 -26.08 -17.95
C GLY A 834 11.95 -25.58 -17.12
N ARG A 835 12.05 -24.32 -16.61
CA ARG A 835 10.96 -23.64 -15.91
C ARG A 835 9.78 -23.39 -16.84
N ARG A 836 10.03 -22.92 -18.06
CA ARG A 836 9.03 -22.72 -19.12
C ARG A 836 8.26 -24.02 -19.41
N GLU A 837 8.95 -25.15 -19.55
CA GLU A 837 8.30 -26.44 -19.80
C GLU A 837 7.42 -26.87 -18.64
N ARG A 838 7.90 -26.74 -17.39
CA ARG A 838 7.10 -27.08 -16.19
C ARG A 838 5.87 -26.19 -16.06
N PHE A 839 6.01 -24.88 -16.31
CA PHE A 839 4.88 -23.95 -16.28
C PHE A 839 3.84 -24.27 -17.36
N PHE A 840 4.28 -24.53 -18.59
CA PHE A 840 3.43 -24.83 -19.73
C PHE A 840 2.58 -26.09 -19.48
N ARG A 841 3.19 -27.12 -18.89
CA ARG A 841 2.50 -28.39 -18.57
C ARG A 841 1.63 -28.27 -17.32
N ASN A 842 2.17 -27.72 -16.25
CA ASN A 842 1.52 -27.77 -14.93
C ASN A 842 0.49 -26.66 -14.74
N MET A 843 0.71 -25.48 -15.32
CA MET A 843 -0.15 -24.32 -15.12
C MET A 843 -1.09 -24.07 -16.30
N LEU A 844 -0.64 -24.26 -17.54
CA LEU A 844 -1.49 -24.11 -18.72
C LEU A 844 -2.16 -25.42 -19.16
N GLY A 845 -1.72 -26.59 -18.66
CA GLY A 845 -2.30 -27.90 -18.97
C GLY A 845 -2.05 -28.38 -20.40
N LEU A 846 -1.05 -27.82 -21.10
CA LEU A 846 -0.73 -28.09 -22.48
C LEU A 846 0.34 -29.21 -22.58
N THR A 847 0.27 -30.04 -23.60
CA THR A 847 1.14 -31.24 -23.77
C THR A 847 2.14 -31.09 -24.90
N ASP A 848 1.92 -30.17 -25.82
CA ASP A 848 2.84 -29.87 -26.92
C ASP A 848 4.15 -29.28 -26.40
N PRO A 849 5.24 -29.28 -27.19
CA PRO A 849 6.44 -28.52 -26.80
C PRO A 849 6.13 -27.04 -26.63
N PRO A 850 6.56 -26.38 -25.54
CA PRO A 850 6.32 -24.93 -25.36
C PRO A 850 7.07 -24.14 -26.42
N PRO A 851 6.48 -23.03 -26.93
CA PRO A 851 7.18 -22.14 -27.85
C PRO A 851 8.39 -21.49 -27.14
N GLU A 852 9.46 -21.20 -27.90
CA GLU A 852 10.67 -20.57 -27.35
C GLU A 852 10.37 -19.17 -26.81
N THR A 853 9.49 -18.42 -27.49
CA THR A 853 9.04 -17.08 -27.08
C THR A 853 7.63 -17.14 -26.49
N CYS A 854 7.30 -16.22 -25.60
CA CYS A 854 5.94 -16.05 -25.07
C CYS A 854 5.07 -15.40 -26.16
N ASP A 855 4.52 -16.21 -27.04
CA ASP A 855 3.69 -15.76 -28.16
C ASP A 855 2.31 -15.21 -27.68
N PRO A 856 1.51 -14.57 -28.55
CA PRO A 856 0.20 -14.03 -28.20
C PRO A 856 -0.77 -15.09 -27.67
N HIS A 857 -0.67 -16.37 -28.10
CA HIS A 857 -1.55 -17.42 -27.62
C HIS A 857 -1.24 -17.79 -26.17
N VAL A 858 0.04 -17.98 -25.83
CA VAL A 858 0.50 -18.22 -24.46
C VAL A 858 0.17 -17.04 -23.57
N SER A 859 0.44 -15.82 -24.05
CA SER A 859 0.12 -14.58 -23.34
C SER A 859 -1.37 -14.47 -23.02
N HIS A 860 -2.23 -14.81 -24.00
CA HIS A 860 -3.68 -14.83 -23.81
C HIS A 860 -4.12 -15.80 -22.70
N LEU A 861 -3.60 -17.03 -22.68
CA LEU A 861 -3.92 -18.05 -21.67
C LEU A 861 -3.51 -17.60 -20.26
N ILE A 862 -2.32 -17.02 -20.12
CA ILE A 862 -1.82 -16.53 -18.82
C ILE A 862 -2.71 -15.39 -18.30
N LEU A 863 -3.02 -14.40 -19.15
CA LEU A 863 -3.86 -13.28 -18.76
C LEU A 863 -5.29 -13.71 -18.44
N GLN A 864 -5.83 -14.68 -19.19
CA GLN A 864 -7.15 -15.25 -18.95
C GLN A 864 -7.24 -15.91 -17.56
N GLN A 865 -6.26 -16.73 -17.17
CA GLN A 865 -6.22 -17.35 -15.82
C GLN A 865 -6.31 -16.30 -14.70
N HIS A 866 -5.61 -15.16 -14.84
CA HIS A 866 -5.65 -14.09 -13.86
C HIS A 866 -7.00 -13.35 -13.85
N LEU A 867 -7.59 -13.11 -15.02
CA LEU A 867 -8.92 -12.51 -15.14
C LEU A 867 -10.03 -13.40 -14.57
N GLU A 868 -9.92 -14.72 -14.71
CA GLU A 868 -10.85 -15.70 -14.16
C GLU A 868 -10.69 -15.92 -12.65
N SER A 869 -9.54 -15.52 -12.06
CA SER A 869 -9.24 -15.69 -10.64
C SER A 869 -10.30 -15.06 -9.72
N PRO A 870 -10.44 -15.55 -8.47
CA PRO A 870 -11.30 -14.94 -7.46
C PRO A 870 -10.82 -13.56 -6.98
N SER A 871 -9.57 -13.16 -7.22
CA SER A 871 -9.00 -11.87 -6.79
C SER A 871 -9.90 -10.69 -7.12
N MET A 872 -10.06 -9.74 -6.20
CA MET A 872 -10.85 -8.51 -6.42
C MET A 872 -10.34 -7.74 -7.63
N TRP A 873 -9.03 -7.62 -7.77
CA TRP A 873 -8.39 -6.93 -8.88
C TRP A 873 -7.41 -7.83 -9.62
N ALA A 874 -7.49 -7.82 -10.95
CA ALA A 874 -6.45 -8.29 -11.85
C ALA A 874 -5.84 -7.06 -12.54
N ILE A 875 -4.56 -6.74 -12.22
CA ILE A 875 -3.89 -5.53 -12.70
C ILE A 875 -2.65 -5.94 -13.48
N PHE A 876 -2.61 -5.60 -14.76
CA PHE A 876 -1.58 -6.05 -15.69
C PHE A 876 -0.61 -4.92 -16.04
N PRO A 877 0.71 -5.15 -16.03
CA PRO A 877 1.64 -4.27 -16.71
C PRO A 877 1.23 -4.06 -18.17
N LEU A 878 1.38 -2.84 -18.68
CA LEU A 878 1.03 -2.54 -20.06
C LEU A 878 1.82 -3.42 -21.05
N GLN A 879 3.06 -3.77 -20.72
CA GLN A 879 3.91 -4.66 -21.51
C GLN A 879 3.29 -6.04 -21.69
N ASP A 880 2.71 -6.60 -20.62
CA ASP A 880 2.06 -7.91 -20.66
C ASP A 880 0.76 -7.88 -21.51
N LEU A 881 0.05 -6.75 -21.53
CA LEU A 881 -1.09 -6.55 -22.44
C LEU A 881 -0.63 -6.41 -23.90
N MET A 882 0.48 -5.70 -24.16
CA MET A 882 1.03 -5.57 -25.50
C MET A 882 1.51 -6.91 -26.08
N ALA A 883 1.86 -7.87 -25.24
CA ALA A 883 2.22 -9.23 -25.63
C ALA A 883 1.07 -10.01 -26.31
N LEU A 884 -0.18 -9.54 -26.23
CA LEU A 884 -1.33 -10.11 -26.92
C LEU A 884 -1.32 -9.92 -28.45
N LYS A 885 -0.41 -9.10 -28.99
CA LYS A 885 -0.32 -8.81 -30.42
C LYS A 885 1.12 -8.87 -30.92
N ASP A 886 1.41 -9.74 -31.89
CA ASP A 886 2.75 -9.94 -32.45
C ASP A 886 3.42 -8.65 -32.90
N GLU A 887 2.65 -7.68 -33.40
CA GLU A 887 3.15 -6.40 -33.87
C GLU A 887 3.83 -5.61 -32.74
N TYR A 888 3.27 -5.67 -31.53
CA TYR A 888 3.75 -4.96 -30.34
C TYR A 888 4.78 -5.78 -29.55
N ALA A 889 4.83 -7.09 -29.75
CA ALA A 889 5.76 -8.02 -29.14
C ALA A 889 7.12 -8.15 -29.87
N LYS A 890 7.42 -7.30 -30.87
CA LYS A 890 8.66 -7.34 -31.65
C LYS A 890 9.90 -6.82 -30.91
N ARG A 891 9.73 -6.01 -29.86
CA ARG A 891 10.84 -5.55 -29.02
C ARG A 891 11.42 -6.78 -28.29
N PRO A 892 12.75 -6.91 -28.17
CA PRO A 892 13.35 -7.94 -27.31
C PRO A 892 12.77 -7.90 -25.91
N ALA A 893 12.37 -9.06 -25.36
CA ALA A 893 11.63 -9.14 -24.10
C ALA A 893 12.41 -8.56 -22.91
N ASN A 894 13.75 -8.75 -22.88
CA ASN A 894 14.63 -8.19 -21.86
C ASN A 894 14.71 -6.65 -21.86
N GLU A 895 14.38 -5.99 -22.97
CA GLU A 895 14.35 -4.52 -23.05
C GLU A 895 13.03 -3.92 -22.55
N GLU A 896 12.06 -4.73 -22.20
CA GLU A 896 10.76 -4.31 -21.63
C GLU A 896 10.76 -4.29 -20.10
N THR A 897 11.84 -4.72 -19.46
CA THR A 897 12.01 -4.74 -18.01
C THR A 897 12.12 -3.30 -17.47
N ILE A 898 11.35 -2.99 -16.42
CA ILE A 898 11.36 -1.67 -15.78
C ILE A 898 12.47 -1.59 -14.75
N ASN A 899 12.60 -2.61 -13.89
CA ASN A 899 13.63 -2.73 -12.87
C ASN A 899 14.34 -4.08 -12.97
N ASP A 900 15.62 -4.07 -12.63
CA ASP A 900 16.43 -5.27 -12.40
C ASP A 900 16.89 -5.27 -10.93
N PRO A 901 16.24 -6.05 -10.04
CA PRO A 901 16.56 -6.05 -8.61
C PRO A 901 17.95 -6.60 -8.29
N THR A 902 18.60 -7.31 -9.23
CA THR A 902 19.97 -7.80 -9.07
C THR A 902 21.03 -6.71 -9.31
N ASN A 903 20.61 -5.60 -9.92
CA ASN A 903 21.45 -4.46 -10.22
C ASN A 903 21.13 -3.27 -9.31
N PRO A 904 21.88 -3.03 -8.22
CA PRO A 904 21.61 -1.93 -7.28
C PRO A 904 21.77 -0.54 -7.90
N ARG A 905 22.27 -0.47 -9.14
CA ARG A 905 22.43 0.77 -9.92
C ARG A 905 21.60 0.75 -11.20
N HIS A 906 20.43 0.10 -11.15
CA HIS A 906 19.56 0.06 -12.31
C HIS A 906 19.14 1.47 -12.71
N TYR A 907 19.25 1.80 -14.01
CA TYR A 907 18.73 3.04 -14.57
C TYR A 907 17.27 2.86 -14.98
N TRP A 908 16.32 3.48 -14.26
CA TRP A 908 14.89 3.40 -14.51
C TRP A 908 14.49 4.26 -15.70
N ARG A 909 14.75 3.74 -16.91
CA ARG A 909 14.63 4.48 -18.17
C ARG A 909 13.73 3.82 -19.21
N PHE A 910 13.04 2.73 -18.82
CA PHE A 910 12.11 2.06 -19.71
C PHE A 910 11.10 3.06 -20.28
N ARG A 911 10.86 3.01 -21.58
CA ARG A 911 9.87 3.80 -22.29
C ARG A 911 9.11 2.92 -23.26
N VAL A 912 7.77 3.00 -23.28
CA VAL A 912 6.93 2.28 -24.22
C VAL A 912 7.31 2.69 -25.65
N HIS A 913 7.48 1.72 -26.54
CA HIS A 913 7.96 1.98 -27.89
C HIS A 913 6.86 2.43 -28.87
N ILE A 914 5.59 2.25 -28.50
CA ILE A 914 4.41 2.65 -29.29
C ILE A 914 3.74 3.85 -28.60
N PRO A 915 3.43 4.94 -29.33
CA PRO A 915 2.61 6.02 -28.78
C PRO A 915 1.25 5.53 -28.33
N MET A 916 0.76 6.03 -27.19
CA MET A 916 -0.54 5.64 -26.64
C MET A 916 -1.70 5.93 -27.57
N GLU A 917 -1.62 6.99 -28.38
CA GLU A 917 -2.61 7.32 -29.39
C GLU A 917 -2.73 6.22 -30.45
N THR A 918 -1.61 5.57 -30.80
CA THR A 918 -1.60 4.44 -31.73
C THR A 918 -2.28 3.22 -31.12
N LEU A 919 -1.94 2.87 -29.88
CA LEU A 919 -2.60 1.77 -29.15
C LEU A 919 -4.10 1.99 -29.00
N LEU A 920 -4.53 3.22 -28.73
CA LEU A 920 -5.93 3.59 -28.59
C LEU A 920 -6.71 3.54 -29.91
N CYS A 921 -6.06 3.74 -31.06
CA CYS A 921 -6.66 3.68 -32.39
C CYS A 921 -6.64 2.27 -32.98
N ASP A 922 -5.97 1.32 -32.35
CA ASP A 922 -5.95 -0.09 -32.79
C ASP A 922 -7.15 -0.85 -32.21
N ASP A 923 -8.23 -0.89 -32.98
CA ASP A 923 -9.48 -1.54 -32.59
C ASP A 923 -9.33 -3.06 -32.35
N ASP A 924 -8.41 -3.73 -33.05
CA ASP A 924 -8.13 -5.16 -32.84
C ASP A 924 -7.47 -5.37 -31.47
N PHE A 925 -6.44 -4.59 -31.15
CA PHE A 925 -5.73 -4.69 -29.87
C PHE A 925 -6.68 -4.37 -28.70
N VAL A 926 -7.41 -3.27 -28.80
CA VAL A 926 -8.44 -2.88 -27.81
C VAL A 926 -9.51 -3.95 -27.70
N GLY A 927 -9.94 -4.54 -28.82
CA GLY A 927 -10.95 -5.60 -28.90
C GLY A 927 -10.53 -6.86 -28.16
N ILE A 928 -9.31 -7.36 -28.40
CA ILE A 928 -8.77 -8.55 -27.71
C ILE A 928 -8.81 -8.38 -26.19
N ILE A 929 -8.32 -7.25 -25.68
CA ILE A 929 -8.32 -6.98 -24.23
C ILE A 929 -9.74 -6.89 -23.68
N ARG A 930 -10.63 -6.19 -24.39
CA ARG A 930 -12.04 -6.04 -24.02
C ARG A 930 -12.74 -7.39 -23.90
N ASP A 931 -12.54 -8.26 -24.90
CA ASP A 931 -13.17 -9.58 -24.93
C ASP A 931 -12.71 -10.45 -23.76
N LEU A 932 -11.42 -10.40 -23.41
CA LEU A 932 -10.87 -11.05 -22.21
C LEU A 932 -11.52 -10.52 -20.92
N VAL A 933 -11.63 -9.21 -20.75
CA VAL A 933 -12.19 -8.58 -19.54
C VAL A 933 -13.69 -8.87 -19.41
N VAL A 934 -14.43 -8.84 -20.51
CA VAL A 934 -15.88 -9.12 -20.53
C VAL A 934 -16.16 -10.60 -20.30
N SER A 935 -15.46 -11.50 -20.99
CA SER A 935 -15.66 -12.96 -20.85
C SER A 935 -15.39 -13.45 -19.43
N SER A 936 -14.44 -12.85 -18.73
CA SER A 936 -14.14 -13.15 -17.32
C SER A 936 -15.19 -12.62 -16.33
N GLY A 937 -16.15 -11.82 -16.79
CA GLY A 937 -17.18 -11.17 -15.96
C GLY A 937 -16.67 -10.01 -15.11
N ARG A 938 -15.48 -9.42 -15.44
CA ARG A 938 -14.92 -8.24 -14.75
C ARG A 938 -15.44 -6.92 -15.33
N ALA A 939 -16.07 -6.94 -16.49
CA ALA A 939 -16.85 -5.84 -17.06
C ALA A 939 -18.17 -6.36 -17.64
N THR A 940 -19.17 -5.49 -17.73
CA THR A 940 -20.48 -5.78 -18.31
C THR A 940 -20.73 -4.86 -19.53
N SER A 941 -21.68 -5.20 -20.39
CA SER A 941 -22.06 -4.34 -21.53
C SER A 941 -22.48 -2.92 -21.13
N LYS A 942 -23.05 -2.76 -19.93
CA LYS A 942 -23.45 -1.45 -19.38
C LYS A 942 -22.25 -0.55 -19.06
N ASP A 943 -21.10 -1.12 -18.79
CA ASP A 943 -19.89 -0.35 -18.51
C ASP A 943 -19.38 0.45 -19.71
N PHE A 944 -19.79 0.06 -20.94
CA PHE A 944 -19.45 0.75 -22.19
C PHE A 944 -20.49 1.79 -22.62
N ASP A 945 -21.75 1.70 -22.17
CA ASP A 945 -22.80 2.67 -22.46
C ASP A 945 -22.55 4.04 -21.81
N LEU A 946 -21.85 4.06 -20.66
CA LEU A 946 -21.38 5.28 -20.00
C LEU A 946 -20.32 6.03 -20.82
N SER A 947 -19.68 5.37 -21.78
CA SER A 947 -18.63 5.93 -22.63
C SER A 947 -19.15 6.57 -23.92
N SER A 948 -20.38 6.27 -24.37
CA SER A 948 -20.92 6.72 -25.65
C SER A 948 -21.41 8.17 -25.67
N SER A 949 -21.56 8.83 -24.54
CA SER A 949 -21.81 10.27 -24.47
C SER A 949 -20.50 11.06 -24.40
N SER A 950 -19.95 11.41 -25.56
CA SER A 950 -18.78 12.28 -25.78
C SER A 950 -17.40 11.64 -25.75
N ILE A 951 -17.06 10.81 -26.73
CA ILE A 951 -15.69 10.72 -27.23
C ILE A 951 -15.49 11.87 -28.20
N VAL A 952 -15.17 13.06 -27.71
CA VAL A 952 -14.49 14.09 -28.48
C VAL A 952 -12.99 13.80 -28.25
N PRO A 953 -12.16 13.69 -29.31
CA PRO A 953 -10.72 13.53 -29.13
C PRO A 953 -10.21 14.64 -28.22
N ALA A 954 -9.42 14.31 -27.21
CA ALA A 954 -8.87 15.23 -26.20
C ALA A 954 -7.87 16.25 -26.77
N VAL A 955 -7.89 16.51 -28.05
CA VAL A 955 -6.91 17.31 -28.81
C VAL A 955 -7.36 18.73 -29.11
N ARG A 956 -8.49 19.21 -28.75
CA ARG A 956 -8.82 20.65 -28.83
C ARG A 956 -10.05 20.94 -27.99
N ASP A 957 -9.85 21.50 -26.80
CA ASP A 957 -10.61 22.61 -26.22
C ASP A 957 -10.30 22.72 -24.71
N HIS A 958 -9.14 23.30 -24.38
CA HIS A 958 -8.88 23.83 -23.05
C HIS A 958 -9.37 25.28 -22.97
N GLU A 959 -10.66 25.46 -22.73
CA GLU A 959 -11.17 26.70 -22.19
C GLU A 959 -10.96 26.73 -20.66
N LEU A 960 -9.91 27.38 -20.24
CA LEU A 960 -9.84 28.02 -18.91
C LEU A 960 -10.85 29.17 -18.84
N LYS A 961 -12.14 28.82 -18.74
CA LYS A 961 -13.25 29.81 -18.76
C LYS A 961 -13.38 30.66 -17.49
N HIS A 962 -12.47 30.59 -16.53
CA HIS A 962 -12.64 31.32 -15.26
C HIS A 962 -11.58 32.36 -14.89
N VAL A 963 -10.63 32.71 -15.79
CA VAL A 963 -9.65 33.77 -15.48
C VAL A 963 -9.92 35.10 -16.20
N ASN A 964 -10.86 35.20 -17.12
CA ASN A 964 -11.08 36.39 -17.96
C ASN A 964 -12.42 37.14 -17.69
N LYS A 965 -12.80 37.38 -16.44
CA LYS A 965 -13.74 38.49 -16.15
C LYS A 965 -13.14 39.41 -15.09
N THR A 966 -12.50 40.41 -15.52
CA THR A 966 -12.17 41.72 -14.98
C THR A 966 -10.72 42.09 -15.26
N VAL A 967 -10.47 42.69 -16.39
CA VAL A 967 -9.66 43.90 -16.52
C VAL A 967 -9.78 44.36 -17.96
N SER A 968 -10.66 45.34 -18.17
CA SER A 968 -10.66 46.19 -19.37
C SER A 968 -9.79 47.44 -19.08
N GLY A 969 -8.82 47.67 -19.96
CA GLY A 969 -8.34 49.00 -20.26
C GLY A 969 -7.14 49.55 -19.49
N LYS A 970 -5.98 49.44 -20.11
CA LYS A 970 -5.12 50.58 -20.47
C LYS A 970 -3.92 50.10 -21.28
N ARG A 971 -3.81 50.60 -22.51
CA ARG A 971 -2.60 50.61 -23.33
C ARG A 971 -1.55 51.52 -22.65
N LEU A 972 -0.30 51.05 -22.62
CA LEU A 972 0.87 51.90 -22.54
C LEU A 972 1.95 51.37 -23.51
N ASP A 973 2.50 52.36 -24.22
CA ASP A 973 3.39 52.25 -25.38
C ASP A 973 4.82 51.73 -25.06
N ASP A 974 5.43 51.33 -26.15
CA ASP A 974 6.84 50.97 -26.38
C ASP A 974 7.89 51.77 -25.57
N ASN A 975 8.90 51.01 -25.01
CA ASN A 975 10.30 51.31 -25.34
C ASN A 975 11.32 50.45 -24.58
N LYS A 976 12.20 49.87 -25.39
CA LYS A 976 13.62 49.50 -25.22
C LYS A 976 14.09 49.02 -23.85
N ILE A 977 14.44 47.74 -23.82
CA ILE A 977 15.27 47.18 -22.74
C ILE A 977 16.71 47.10 -23.23
N ILE A 978 17.58 47.84 -22.56
CA ILE A 978 19.04 47.69 -22.63
C ILE A 978 19.42 46.67 -21.57
N ILE A 979 20.13 45.59 -22.02
CA ILE A 979 20.70 44.60 -21.12
C ILE A 979 22.06 45.14 -20.65
N ASP A 980 22.12 45.51 -19.37
CA ASP A 980 23.39 45.83 -18.72
C ASP A 980 23.80 44.69 -17.78
N ARG A 981 24.98 44.15 -18.05
CA ARG A 981 25.63 43.13 -17.25
C ARG A 981 26.60 43.83 -16.30
N THR A 982 26.23 44.04 -15.07
CA THR A 982 27.22 44.24 -14.01
C THR A 982 26.67 43.76 -12.68
N TYR A 983 27.15 42.61 -12.24
CA TYR A 983 27.10 42.22 -10.84
C TYR A 983 28.36 42.76 -10.14
N SER A 984 28.19 43.74 -9.29
CA SER A 984 29.19 44.09 -8.28
C SER A 984 28.49 44.04 -6.91
N GLY A 985 28.78 43.03 -6.15
CA GLY A 985 28.39 42.90 -4.75
C GLY A 985 29.59 42.52 -3.90
N GLU A 986 29.97 43.42 -3.02
CA GLU A 986 31.03 43.17 -2.05
C GLU A 986 30.60 42.22 -0.94
N GLY A 987 31.48 41.29 -0.59
CA GLY A 987 31.73 40.85 0.78
C GLY A 987 30.88 39.73 1.36
N LEU A 988 31.14 38.54 0.97
CA LEU A 988 31.16 37.37 1.87
C LEU A 988 32.21 36.42 1.33
N ASP A 989 33.26 36.18 2.12
CA ASP A 989 34.28 35.17 1.86
C ASP A 989 33.65 33.80 1.77
N VAL A 990 33.24 33.41 0.55
CA VAL A 990 32.87 32.03 0.21
C VAL A 990 34.08 31.45 -0.48
N ALA A 991 34.71 30.50 0.17
CA ALA A 991 35.69 29.66 -0.43
C ALA A 991 35.18 29.17 -1.79
N LYS A 992 35.95 29.37 -2.86
CA LYS A 992 35.64 28.89 -4.19
C LYS A 992 35.24 27.41 -4.11
N PRO A 993 34.17 26.97 -4.79
CA PRO A 993 33.87 25.56 -4.88
C PRO A 993 35.07 24.85 -5.54
N VAL A 994 35.75 24.03 -4.79
CA VAL A 994 36.59 22.98 -5.36
C VAL A 994 35.61 22.07 -6.09
N VAL A 995 35.81 21.95 -7.40
CA VAL A 995 35.04 21.05 -8.25
C VAL A 995 35.22 19.65 -7.69
N ALA A 996 34.28 19.19 -6.89
CA ALA A 996 34.23 17.86 -6.30
C ALA A 996 33.68 16.85 -7.31
N THR A 997 34.14 16.88 -8.55
CA THR A 997 33.84 15.86 -9.56
C THR A 997 34.64 14.57 -9.37
N SER A 998 35.64 14.55 -8.52
CA SER A 998 36.48 13.35 -8.32
C SER A 998 36.14 12.54 -7.06
N TYR A 999 35.41 13.09 -6.10
CA TYR A 999 35.09 12.35 -4.85
C TYR A 999 33.78 11.55 -4.93
N PHE A 1000 32.84 11.97 -5.77
CA PHE A 1000 31.56 11.25 -5.92
C PHE A 1000 31.65 10.03 -6.84
N ASN A 1001 32.53 10.02 -7.82
CA ASN A 1001 32.77 8.82 -8.66
C ASN A 1001 33.34 7.65 -7.84
N THR A 1002 33.89 7.90 -6.66
CA THR A 1002 34.55 6.86 -5.83
C THR A 1002 33.60 6.22 -4.82
N ILE A 1003 32.51 6.89 -4.41
CA ILE A 1003 31.55 6.33 -3.44
C ILE A 1003 30.41 5.60 -4.13
N VAL A 1004 30.14 5.94 -5.41
CA VAL A 1004 29.05 5.34 -6.19
C VAL A 1004 29.53 4.15 -7.04
N THR A 1005 30.83 3.84 -7.10
CA THR A 1005 31.35 2.66 -7.82
C THR A 1005 31.55 1.42 -6.95
N ALA A 1006 30.78 1.25 -5.88
CA ALA A 1006 30.65 0.00 -5.16
C ALA A 1006 29.22 -0.15 -4.62
#